data_6d31d4b71060627605e25fc5aef2fa23
#
_entry.id   6d31d4b71060627605e25fc5aef2fa23
#
_cell.length_a   1.000
_cell.length_b   1.000
_cell.length_c   1.000
_cell.angle_alpha   90.00
_cell.angle_beta   90.00
_cell.angle_gamma   90.00
#
_symmetry.space_group_name_H-M   'P 1'
#
loop_
_entity.id
_entity.type
_entity.pdbx_description
1 polymer ?
#
loop_
_entity_poly.entity_id
_entity_poly.type
_entity_poly.pdbx_seq_one_letter_code
_entity_poly.pdbx_strand_id
1 'polypeptide(L)'
;MKNKIAALVIVAWFCAARLSAADLTLWYQQPVGDRMREPLASGMGQPHVGMGGGSGSRAMTEALPIGNGRLGGLIFGQPERERICVNEDSLWTGGENPDGNYDTMGAYQVLGNARINLPGQTNVSSYRRELNLANALAGVSFMANGVKFQREFFCSQPAGILAAEFLADKKAAYTGSLELADGHDGKIVVVGDRFIVTGTLANGMKYEWQLLVQHRGGSLALVTDTTTARLEFKDCDRLTLLIAAGTDYVFDYAKKYHGEDPHARVTALIDAAAKKSFAKLKAEHVADFQKLFNRVSANFGPSTAAQIALPTDQRKLAALTKVDPGLEALLFQYGRYLLISCSRPGGLPANLQGLWNDNNNPPWHCDYHANINIQMNYWPAEVANLSECHTPFFDLVESQLPAWRKATAAAEEFKTADGRFTQRGFAIRTSHNITGGMGWKWDKTANAWYCQHFWDHYAFTLDKYYLRTTAYPIMKETCEFWEDHLKTLPDGKLVVPNGWSPEHGPDEDGVSYNQEIVWDLFNNLVHAADALGTDKEYRDKIAAMRDQLVTPQIGKWGQLQEWMTDRDNPNDHHRHTSHLFAVYPGTQISASRTPALAQAAKVSLDARGIFPDSDVREWSFAWRTSLYARLRDAEHAHAMLQQLFSARNTCENLFGLHPPMQIDGNFGITAGIAEMLLQSQAGEIELLPALPTEWPTGSITGLRARGGYEVSETWENGKLVSAMVKNVSGTGETNVRYGDQVIALDLPPGKTKSLNAALE
;
A
#
# COMPACT_ATOMS: atom_id res chain seq x y z
N MET A 1 25.98 37.32 52.82
CA MET A 1 24.67 37.04 52.19
C MET A 1 24.88 36.78 50.71
N LYS A 2 24.88 35.52 50.29
CA LYS A 2 25.06 35.12 48.90
C LYS A 2 23.72 34.60 48.39
N ASN A 3 23.11 35.34 47.52
CA ASN A 3 21.86 34.91 46.85
C ASN A 3 22.18 33.80 45.83
N LYS A 4 21.62 32.62 46.05
CA LYS A 4 21.57 31.55 45.07
C LYS A 4 20.27 31.75 44.28
N ILE A 5 20.40 32.13 43.02
CA ILE A 5 19.29 32.09 42.04
C ILE A 5 19.22 30.66 41.57
N ALA A 6 18.16 29.93 41.92
CA ALA A 6 17.85 28.63 41.39
C ALA A 6 17.20 28.81 40.01
N ALA A 7 17.88 28.40 38.95
CA ALA A 7 17.29 28.32 37.64
C ALA A 7 16.27 27.15 37.61
N LEU A 8 15.01 27.46 37.49
CA LEU A 8 13.93 26.51 37.28
C LEU A 8 14.00 26.05 35.81
N VAL A 9 14.52 24.86 35.55
CA VAL A 9 14.43 24.22 34.23
C VAL A 9 13.01 23.70 34.10
N ILE A 10 12.16 24.43 33.38
CA ILE A 10 10.85 23.94 32.97
C ILE A 10 11.07 22.91 31.87
N VAL A 11 11.04 21.64 32.23
CA VAL A 11 10.91 20.54 31.26
C VAL A 11 9.46 20.57 30.78
N ALA A 12 9.21 21.22 29.65
CA ALA A 12 7.94 21.13 28.96
C ALA A 12 7.76 19.69 28.50
N TRP A 13 6.93 18.95 29.19
CA TRP A 13 6.44 17.65 28.70
C TRP A 13 5.55 17.94 27.51
N PHE A 14 6.02 17.54 26.32
CA PHE A 14 5.21 17.50 25.10
C PHE A 14 4.09 16.46 25.27
N CYS A 15 2.94 16.87 25.73
CA CYS A 15 1.69 16.15 25.53
C CYS A 15 1.19 16.49 24.13
N ALA A 16 1.81 15.95 23.07
CA ALA A 16 1.11 15.83 21.80
C ALA A 16 -0.17 15.05 22.09
N ALA A 17 -1.32 15.67 21.96
CA ALA A 17 -2.60 14.99 22.13
C ALA A 17 -2.66 13.86 21.10
N ARG A 18 -2.36 12.62 21.53
CA ARG A 18 -2.58 11.45 20.68
C ARG A 18 -4.06 11.37 20.40
N LEU A 19 -4.42 11.16 19.13
CA LEU A 19 -5.79 10.80 18.80
C LEU A 19 -6.24 9.68 19.74
N SER A 20 -7.44 9.81 20.29
CA SER A 20 -8.00 8.74 21.12
C SER A 20 -8.28 7.50 20.26
N ALA A 21 -8.38 6.33 20.88
CA ALA A 21 -8.75 5.12 20.14
C ALA A 21 -10.12 5.24 19.44
N ALA A 22 -10.99 6.13 19.92
CA ALA A 22 -12.26 6.45 19.29
C ALA A 22 -12.09 7.25 17.98
N ASP A 23 -11.08 8.13 17.92
CA ASP A 23 -10.78 8.93 16.72
C ASP A 23 -10.14 8.08 15.61
N LEU A 24 -9.53 6.94 15.97
CA LEU A 24 -8.90 5.98 15.03
C LEU A 24 -9.83 4.79 14.72
N THR A 25 -11.13 5.04 14.60
CA THR A 25 -12.13 3.98 14.38
C THR A 25 -13.03 4.31 13.20
N LEU A 26 -13.04 3.45 12.18
CA LEU A 26 -14.08 3.44 11.17
C LEU A 26 -15.30 2.73 11.76
N TRP A 27 -16.50 3.30 11.63
CA TRP A 27 -17.70 2.66 12.17
C TRP A 27 -18.95 2.92 11.32
N TYR A 28 -19.91 2.00 11.40
CA TYR A 28 -21.10 1.97 10.55
C TYR A 28 -22.32 1.51 11.35
N GLN A 29 -23.50 1.99 10.98
CA GLN A 29 -24.78 1.65 11.62
C GLN A 29 -25.57 0.58 10.88
N GLN A 30 -25.05 0.07 9.76
CA GLN A 30 -25.71 -0.94 8.94
C GLN A 30 -24.74 -2.13 8.73
N PRO A 31 -25.25 -3.37 8.68
CA PRO A 31 -24.47 -4.48 8.18
C PRO A 31 -24.16 -4.30 6.69
N VAL A 32 -23.18 -5.05 6.18
CA VAL A 32 -22.95 -5.10 4.73
C VAL A 32 -24.21 -5.63 4.04
N GLY A 33 -24.65 -4.96 2.98
CA GLY A 33 -25.88 -5.32 2.27
C GLY A 33 -25.83 -6.72 1.65
N ASP A 34 -26.95 -7.43 1.67
CA ASP A 34 -27.10 -8.78 1.10
C ASP A 34 -26.99 -8.82 -0.44
N ARG A 35 -26.94 -7.68 -1.10
CA ARG A 35 -26.95 -7.58 -2.56
C ARG A 35 -25.56 -7.89 -3.13
N MET A 36 -25.26 -9.16 -3.25
CA MET A 36 -24.02 -9.68 -3.84
C MET A 36 -23.84 -9.37 -5.34
N ARG A 37 -24.80 -8.73 -6.04
CA ARG A 37 -24.82 -8.65 -7.50
C ARG A 37 -25.49 -7.40 -8.10
N GLU A 38 -25.49 -6.25 -7.47
CA GLU A 38 -25.86 -5.05 -8.23
C GLU A 38 -24.59 -4.40 -8.81
N PRO A 39 -24.50 -4.20 -10.12
CA PRO A 39 -23.44 -3.36 -10.70
C PRO A 39 -23.53 -1.96 -10.06
N LEU A 40 -22.40 -1.36 -9.81
CA LEU A 40 -22.33 0.06 -9.48
C LEU A 40 -23.17 0.84 -10.50
N ALA A 41 -23.99 1.78 -10.04
CA ALA A 41 -24.99 2.46 -10.83
C ALA A 41 -24.49 2.87 -12.23
N SER A 42 -25.29 2.57 -13.24
CA SER A 42 -25.05 2.95 -14.63
C SER A 42 -24.84 4.47 -14.75
N GLY A 43 -23.63 4.85 -15.08
CA GLY A 43 -23.15 6.24 -15.20
C GLY A 43 -21.66 6.36 -15.08
N MET A 44 -20.98 5.33 -14.61
CA MET A 44 -19.53 5.21 -14.66
C MET A 44 -19.16 4.44 -15.92
N GLY A 45 -18.22 4.97 -16.70
CA GLY A 45 -17.83 4.46 -18.00
C GLY A 45 -17.72 2.94 -18.03
N GLN A 46 -18.18 2.33 -19.11
CA GLN A 46 -18.09 0.90 -19.36
C GLN A 46 -16.66 0.44 -19.03
N PRO A 47 -16.44 -0.64 -18.25
CA PRO A 47 -15.12 -1.24 -18.17
C PRO A 47 -14.66 -1.52 -19.59
N HIS A 48 -13.44 -1.17 -19.93
CA HIS A 48 -12.89 -1.48 -21.24
C HIS A 48 -13.06 -2.98 -21.49
N VAL A 49 -13.93 -3.33 -22.42
CA VAL A 49 -14.14 -4.70 -22.85
C VAL A 49 -12.82 -5.18 -23.44
N GLY A 50 -12.11 -6.08 -22.74
CA GLY A 50 -10.82 -6.61 -23.15
C GLY A 50 -9.74 -6.67 -22.09
N MET A 51 -9.90 -6.01 -20.95
CA MET A 51 -8.96 -6.14 -19.83
C MET A 51 -9.70 -6.76 -18.64
N GLY A 52 -9.71 -8.08 -18.55
CA GLY A 52 -10.14 -8.94 -17.44
C GLY A 52 -11.00 -8.32 -16.32
N GLY A 53 -12.11 -7.69 -16.65
CA GLY A 53 -12.86 -6.90 -15.69
C GLY A 53 -14.03 -7.66 -15.07
N GLY A 54 -13.80 -8.32 -13.94
CA GLY A 54 -14.88 -8.66 -13.02
C GLY A 54 -15.46 -7.39 -12.37
N SER A 55 -16.79 -7.29 -12.26
CA SER A 55 -17.40 -6.22 -11.47
C SER A 55 -17.03 -6.43 -9.99
N GLY A 56 -16.32 -5.48 -9.38
CA GLY A 56 -16.08 -5.49 -7.93
C GLY A 56 -17.40 -5.63 -7.17
N SER A 57 -17.45 -6.51 -6.17
CA SER A 57 -18.68 -6.69 -5.42
C SER A 57 -18.87 -5.53 -4.44
N ARG A 58 -20.12 -5.07 -4.29
CA ARG A 58 -20.46 -4.08 -3.25
C ARG A 58 -20.07 -4.55 -1.86
N ALA A 59 -20.17 -5.85 -1.65
CA ALA A 59 -19.82 -6.47 -0.38
C ALA A 59 -18.35 -6.22 -0.01
N MET A 60 -17.42 -6.34 -0.95
CA MET A 60 -16.00 -6.06 -0.73
C MET A 60 -15.76 -4.60 -0.37
N THR A 61 -16.48 -3.68 -0.99
CA THR A 61 -16.31 -2.24 -0.77
C THR A 61 -16.95 -1.69 0.51
N GLU A 62 -17.77 -2.50 1.18
CA GLU A 62 -18.40 -2.17 2.46
C GLU A 62 -17.83 -2.95 3.65
N ALA A 63 -17.28 -4.17 3.41
CA ALA A 63 -16.79 -5.03 4.48
C ALA A 63 -15.56 -4.45 5.21
N LEU A 64 -15.34 -4.90 6.46
CA LEU A 64 -14.18 -4.47 7.25
C LEU A 64 -12.98 -5.35 6.91
N PRO A 65 -11.89 -4.79 6.37
CA PRO A 65 -10.68 -5.54 6.05
C PRO A 65 -9.84 -5.78 7.30
N ILE A 66 -9.43 -7.02 7.54
CA ILE A 66 -8.42 -7.40 8.52
C ILE A 66 -7.33 -8.23 7.85
N GLY A 67 -6.08 -8.16 8.35
CA GLY A 67 -4.98 -8.89 7.75
C GLY A 67 -3.74 -8.95 8.63
N ASN A 68 -2.82 -9.87 8.30
CA ASN A 68 -1.55 -10.04 9.01
C ASN A 68 -0.31 -10.05 8.08
N GLY A 69 -0.47 -9.57 6.84
CA GLY A 69 0.54 -9.56 5.81
C GLY A 69 0.61 -10.83 4.96
N ARG A 70 -0.23 -11.83 5.27
CA ARG A 70 -0.32 -13.09 4.52
C ARG A 70 -1.76 -13.61 4.44
N LEU A 71 -2.43 -13.69 5.59
CA LEU A 71 -3.82 -14.12 5.70
C LEU A 71 -4.70 -12.88 5.88
N GLY A 72 -5.71 -12.73 5.05
CA GLY A 72 -6.66 -11.64 5.08
C GLY A 72 -8.09 -12.10 5.32
N GLY A 73 -8.91 -11.20 5.84
CA GLY A 73 -10.34 -11.42 6.00
C GLY A 73 -11.15 -10.17 5.69
N LEU A 74 -12.32 -10.36 5.08
CA LEU A 74 -13.35 -9.33 4.95
C LEU A 74 -14.52 -9.71 5.85
N ILE A 75 -14.88 -8.84 6.79
CA ILE A 75 -15.91 -9.08 7.81
C ILE A 75 -17.18 -8.31 7.43
N PHE A 76 -18.30 -9.04 7.28
CA PHE A 76 -19.55 -8.47 6.78
C PHE A 76 -20.46 -7.94 7.90
N GLY A 77 -20.42 -8.53 9.07
CA GLY A 77 -21.18 -8.06 10.22
C GLY A 77 -22.69 -8.33 10.14
N GLN A 78 -23.13 -9.29 9.34
CA GLN A 78 -24.56 -9.62 9.22
C GLN A 78 -25.07 -10.36 10.46
N PRO A 79 -26.16 -9.93 11.10
CA PRO A 79 -26.64 -10.56 12.34
C PRO A 79 -26.99 -12.04 12.18
N GLU A 80 -27.85 -12.38 11.23
CA GLU A 80 -28.33 -13.76 11.05
C GLU A 80 -27.42 -14.65 10.21
N ARG A 81 -26.53 -14.04 9.39
CA ARG A 81 -25.70 -14.75 8.40
C ARG A 81 -24.31 -14.11 8.32
N GLU A 82 -23.50 -14.30 9.37
CA GLU A 82 -22.14 -13.77 9.30
C GLU A 82 -21.35 -14.44 8.19
N ARG A 83 -20.60 -13.64 7.47
CA ARG A 83 -19.68 -14.08 6.42
C ARG A 83 -18.28 -13.56 6.73
N ILE A 84 -17.30 -14.45 6.66
CA ILE A 84 -15.88 -14.10 6.65
C ILE A 84 -15.34 -14.58 5.31
N CYS A 85 -15.00 -13.63 4.42
CA CYS A 85 -14.30 -13.95 3.18
C CYS A 85 -12.81 -14.02 3.50
N VAL A 86 -12.14 -15.12 3.16
CA VAL A 86 -10.76 -15.42 3.53
C VAL A 86 -9.85 -15.34 2.30
N ASN A 87 -8.71 -14.69 2.46
CA ASN A 87 -7.67 -14.57 1.44
C ASN A 87 -6.32 -15.07 1.98
N GLU A 88 -5.53 -15.62 1.09
CA GLU A 88 -4.13 -16.00 1.34
C GLU A 88 -3.27 -15.44 0.20
N ASP A 89 -2.21 -14.70 0.51
CA ASP A 89 -1.46 -13.85 -0.43
C ASP A 89 -0.84 -14.60 -1.60
N SER A 90 -0.54 -15.89 -1.44
CA SER A 90 0.13 -16.70 -2.45
C SER A 90 -0.80 -17.59 -3.30
N LEU A 91 -2.13 -17.47 -3.12
CA LEU A 91 -3.08 -18.25 -3.92
C LEU A 91 -3.31 -17.61 -5.29
N TRP A 92 -2.50 -18.02 -6.28
CA TRP A 92 -2.52 -17.47 -7.65
C TRP A 92 -2.65 -18.57 -8.69
N THR A 93 -3.34 -18.25 -9.79
CA THR A 93 -3.27 -19.02 -11.05
C THR A 93 -2.15 -18.48 -11.94
N GLY A 94 -1.90 -19.15 -13.06
CA GLY A 94 -0.89 -18.73 -14.05
C GLY A 94 0.48 -19.36 -13.84
N GLY A 95 1.41 -18.99 -14.71
CA GLY A 95 2.79 -19.46 -14.77
C GLY A 95 3.67 -18.46 -15.52
N GLU A 96 4.79 -18.88 -16.12
CA GLU A 96 5.77 -18.01 -16.80
C GLU A 96 5.20 -17.14 -17.94
N ASN A 97 4.13 -17.56 -18.62
CA ASN A 97 3.43 -16.81 -19.68
C ASN A 97 4.35 -16.20 -20.76
N PRO A 98 5.11 -17.00 -21.53
CA PRO A 98 6.17 -16.50 -22.41
C PRO A 98 5.66 -15.55 -23.51
N ASP A 99 4.42 -15.74 -24.00
CA ASP A 99 3.83 -14.91 -25.04
C ASP A 99 3.41 -13.52 -24.57
N GLY A 100 3.40 -13.29 -23.26
CA GLY A 100 2.97 -12.03 -22.67
C GLY A 100 1.48 -11.69 -22.87
N ASN A 101 0.66 -12.70 -23.19
CA ASN A 101 -0.78 -12.51 -23.31
C ASN A 101 -1.37 -12.23 -21.94
N TYR A 102 -2.06 -11.10 -21.82
CA TYR A 102 -2.62 -10.64 -20.56
C TYR A 102 -3.65 -11.61 -19.97
N ASP A 103 -4.53 -12.16 -20.81
CA ASP A 103 -5.64 -13.03 -20.38
C ASP A 103 -5.16 -14.39 -19.84
N THR A 104 -3.95 -14.81 -20.18
CA THR A 104 -3.37 -16.10 -19.75
C THR A 104 -2.30 -15.96 -18.67
N MET A 105 -1.99 -14.76 -18.24
CA MET A 105 -0.98 -14.49 -17.23
C MET A 105 -1.33 -15.14 -15.87
N GLY A 106 -2.61 -15.31 -15.59
CA GLY A 106 -3.11 -15.76 -14.30
C GLY A 106 -3.56 -14.62 -13.41
N ALA A 107 -4.16 -14.95 -12.27
CA ALA A 107 -4.79 -13.98 -11.37
C ALA A 107 -4.68 -14.40 -9.91
N TYR A 108 -4.72 -13.41 -9.01
CA TYR A 108 -4.92 -13.63 -7.59
C TYR A 108 -6.31 -14.22 -7.32
N GLN A 109 -6.42 -15.14 -6.38
CA GLN A 109 -7.64 -15.93 -6.15
C GLN A 109 -8.21 -15.69 -4.75
N VAL A 110 -9.55 -15.74 -4.62
CA VAL A 110 -10.18 -15.85 -3.31
C VAL A 110 -10.01 -17.25 -2.75
N LEU A 111 -9.66 -17.40 -1.47
CA LEU A 111 -9.54 -18.72 -0.85
C LEU A 111 -10.93 -19.35 -0.61
N GLY A 112 -11.84 -18.59 -0.02
CA GLY A 112 -13.19 -19.06 0.25
C GLY A 112 -13.92 -18.24 1.30
N ASN A 113 -15.04 -18.78 1.78
CA ASN A 113 -15.89 -18.11 2.76
C ASN A 113 -16.25 -19.05 3.92
N ALA A 114 -16.11 -18.58 5.15
CA ALA A 114 -16.76 -19.15 6.30
C ALA A 114 -18.14 -18.49 6.49
N ARG A 115 -19.20 -19.29 6.51
CA ARG A 115 -20.59 -18.83 6.65
C ARG A 115 -21.15 -19.34 7.97
N ILE A 116 -21.58 -18.44 8.83
CA ILE A 116 -22.12 -18.72 10.14
C ILE A 116 -23.60 -18.33 10.14
N ASN A 117 -24.49 -19.31 10.10
CA ASN A 117 -25.92 -19.11 10.13
C ASN A 117 -26.40 -19.06 11.58
N LEU A 118 -27.05 -17.98 11.97
CA LEU A 118 -27.47 -17.65 13.35
C LEU A 118 -28.97 -17.31 13.35
N PRO A 119 -29.85 -18.26 13.01
CA PRO A 119 -31.28 -18.01 12.95
C PRO A 119 -31.79 -17.55 14.32
N GLY A 120 -32.63 -16.54 14.34
CA GLY A 120 -33.17 -15.97 15.57
C GLY A 120 -32.46 -14.70 16.05
N GLN A 121 -31.38 -14.26 15.41
CA GLN A 121 -30.81 -12.92 15.65
C GLN A 121 -31.57 -11.85 14.84
N THR A 122 -32.90 -11.84 14.99
CA THR A 122 -33.86 -10.96 14.32
C THR A 122 -34.20 -9.75 15.20
N ASN A 123 -35.03 -8.82 14.69
CA ASN A 123 -35.42 -7.61 15.41
C ASN A 123 -34.21 -6.81 15.93
N VAL A 124 -33.25 -6.58 15.04
CA VAL A 124 -31.97 -5.98 15.36
C VAL A 124 -32.13 -4.48 15.66
N SER A 125 -31.52 -4.04 16.74
CA SER A 125 -31.42 -2.62 17.14
C SER A 125 -30.04 -2.32 17.71
N SER A 126 -29.71 -1.04 17.82
CA SER A 126 -28.41 -0.56 18.33
C SER A 126 -27.23 -1.22 17.59
N TYR A 127 -27.39 -1.42 16.29
CA TYR A 127 -26.35 -2.04 15.47
C TYR A 127 -25.13 -1.15 15.31
N ARG A 128 -23.94 -1.73 15.46
CA ARG A 128 -22.66 -1.09 15.17
C ARG A 128 -21.66 -2.12 14.68
N ARG A 129 -21.02 -1.86 13.56
CA ARG A 129 -19.78 -2.54 13.14
C ARG A 129 -18.66 -1.52 13.07
N GLU A 130 -17.45 -1.93 13.42
CA GLU A 130 -16.32 -1.01 13.50
C GLU A 130 -14.99 -1.70 13.23
N LEU A 131 -14.03 -0.90 12.74
CA LEU A 131 -12.63 -1.27 12.61
C LEU A 131 -11.78 -0.27 13.39
N ASN A 132 -11.18 -0.75 14.48
CA ASN A 132 -10.27 0.04 15.30
C ASN A 132 -8.85 -0.07 14.76
N LEU A 133 -8.34 1.01 14.15
CA LEU A 133 -7.03 1.05 13.54
C LEU A 133 -5.90 0.97 14.57
N ALA A 134 -6.11 1.46 15.80
CA ALA A 134 -5.07 1.45 16.83
C ALA A 134 -4.71 0.04 17.34
N ASN A 135 -5.66 -0.89 17.21
CA ASN A 135 -5.53 -2.26 17.70
C ASN A 135 -5.64 -3.33 16.61
N ALA A 136 -5.96 -2.93 15.39
CA ALA A 136 -6.28 -3.80 14.25
C ALA A 136 -7.37 -4.84 14.59
N LEU A 137 -8.45 -4.38 15.24
CA LEU A 137 -9.59 -5.20 15.64
C LEU A 137 -10.84 -4.77 14.88
N ALA A 138 -11.53 -5.72 14.25
CA ALA A 138 -12.88 -5.52 13.74
C ALA A 138 -13.90 -6.01 14.79
N GLY A 139 -14.96 -5.25 14.96
CA GLY A 139 -16.01 -5.53 15.93
C GLY A 139 -17.41 -5.38 15.36
N VAL A 140 -18.36 -6.20 15.84
CA VAL A 140 -19.78 -6.07 15.52
C VAL A 140 -20.57 -6.20 16.82
N SER A 141 -21.48 -5.28 17.07
CA SER A 141 -22.36 -5.32 18.24
C SER A 141 -23.77 -4.91 17.89
N PHE A 142 -24.76 -5.57 18.48
CA PHE A 142 -26.17 -5.26 18.28
C PHE A 142 -27.04 -5.87 19.40
N MET A 143 -28.27 -5.40 19.49
CA MET A 143 -29.32 -6.04 20.26
C MET A 143 -30.23 -6.86 19.32
N ALA A 144 -30.56 -8.09 19.69
CA ALA A 144 -31.56 -8.88 18.99
C ALA A 144 -32.39 -9.66 20.03
N ASN A 145 -33.73 -9.53 19.96
CA ASN A 145 -34.68 -10.17 20.87
C ASN A 145 -34.32 -9.97 22.39
N GLY A 146 -33.82 -8.79 22.74
CA GLY A 146 -33.45 -8.44 24.13
C GLY A 146 -32.13 -9.03 24.62
N VAL A 147 -31.31 -9.62 23.72
CA VAL A 147 -29.97 -10.12 24.00
C VAL A 147 -28.95 -9.22 23.30
N LYS A 148 -27.89 -8.85 24.00
CA LYS A 148 -26.76 -8.13 23.42
C LYS A 148 -25.76 -9.13 22.84
N PHE A 149 -25.51 -9.03 21.55
CA PHE A 149 -24.49 -9.79 20.85
C PHE A 149 -23.26 -8.95 20.56
N GLN A 150 -22.08 -9.57 20.67
CA GLN A 150 -20.81 -8.96 20.36
C GLN A 150 -19.95 -9.97 19.60
N ARG A 151 -19.29 -9.52 18.54
CA ARG A 151 -18.34 -10.32 17.76
C ARG A 151 -17.07 -9.54 17.61
N GLU A 152 -15.93 -10.18 17.71
CA GLU A 152 -14.61 -9.58 17.55
C GLU A 152 -13.76 -10.42 16.62
N PHE A 153 -13.00 -9.77 15.71
CA PHE A 153 -12.22 -10.41 14.67
C PHE A 153 -10.85 -9.75 14.55
N PHE A 154 -9.81 -10.57 14.32
CA PHE A 154 -8.47 -10.06 13.98
C PHE A 154 -7.66 -11.11 13.22
N CYS A 155 -6.66 -10.67 12.46
CA CYS A 155 -5.63 -11.52 11.88
C CYS A 155 -4.32 -11.32 12.64
N SER A 156 -3.84 -12.37 13.30
CA SER A 156 -2.62 -12.33 14.12
C SER A 156 -1.40 -12.75 13.30
N GLN A 157 -0.42 -11.85 13.13
CA GLN A 157 0.85 -12.19 12.50
C GLN A 157 1.66 -13.17 13.37
N PRO A 158 1.83 -12.97 14.70
CA PRO A 158 2.59 -13.90 15.52
C PRO A 158 1.99 -15.31 15.63
N ALA A 159 0.68 -15.45 15.48
CA ALA A 159 0.00 -16.73 15.51
C ALA A 159 -0.25 -17.32 14.11
N GLY A 160 -0.12 -16.54 13.04
CA GLY A 160 -0.38 -16.95 11.67
C GLY A 160 -1.84 -17.32 11.38
N ILE A 161 -2.78 -16.73 12.10
CA ILE A 161 -4.21 -17.10 12.03
C ILE A 161 -5.14 -15.87 11.93
N LEU A 162 -6.35 -16.11 11.40
CA LEU A 162 -7.51 -15.28 11.66
C LEU A 162 -8.28 -15.87 12.84
N ALA A 163 -8.64 -15.05 13.81
CA ALA A 163 -9.43 -15.43 14.97
C ALA A 163 -10.73 -14.62 15.05
N ALA A 164 -11.83 -15.29 15.41
CA ALA A 164 -13.12 -14.67 15.65
C ALA A 164 -13.73 -15.17 16.96
N GLU A 165 -14.33 -14.29 17.74
CA GLU A 165 -15.06 -14.65 18.95
C GLU A 165 -16.49 -14.09 18.91
N PHE A 166 -17.45 -14.92 19.27
CA PHE A 166 -18.88 -14.62 19.32
C PHE A 166 -19.35 -14.69 20.77
N LEU A 167 -19.81 -13.57 21.32
CA LEU A 167 -20.22 -13.41 22.70
C LEU A 167 -21.66 -12.90 22.79
N ALA A 168 -22.38 -13.30 23.83
CA ALA A 168 -23.66 -12.73 24.21
C ALA A 168 -23.72 -12.47 25.70
N ASP A 169 -24.55 -11.52 26.14
CA ASP A 169 -24.81 -11.22 27.56
C ASP A 169 -25.75 -12.23 28.22
N LYS A 170 -26.26 -13.19 27.43
CA LYS A 170 -27.13 -14.29 27.89
C LYS A 170 -26.47 -15.64 27.57
N LYS A 171 -26.56 -16.62 28.49
CA LYS A 171 -26.12 -17.98 28.24
C LYS A 171 -27.02 -18.68 27.22
N ALA A 172 -26.49 -19.73 26.58
CA ALA A 172 -27.19 -20.54 25.58
C ALA A 172 -27.76 -19.69 24.41
N ALA A 173 -27.09 -18.61 24.06
CA ALA A 173 -27.59 -17.63 23.08
C ALA A 173 -27.25 -17.99 21.64
N TYR A 174 -26.31 -18.91 21.42
CA TYR A 174 -25.87 -19.29 20.08
C TYR A 174 -26.39 -20.68 19.72
N THR A 175 -27.28 -20.70 18.75
CA THR A 175 -27.78 -21.91 18.07
C THR A 175 -27.75 -21.62 16.57
N GLY A 176 -27.19 -22.52 15.76
CA GLY A 176 -27.06 -22.32 14.33
C GLY A 176 -26.14 -23.32 13.66
N SER A 177 -25.52 -22.92 12.56
CA SER A 177 -24.60 -23.77 11.83
C SER A 177 -23.43 -22.97 11.22
N LEU A 178 -22.34 -23.69 11.00
CA LEU A 178 -21.17 -23.18 10.29
C LEU A 178 -20.85 -24.10 9.11
N GLU A 179 -20.63 -23.51 7.96
CA GLU A 179 -20.24 -24.19 6.74
C GLU A 179 -19.12 -23.42 6.04
N LEU A 180 -18.29 -24.13 5.27
CA LEU A 180 -17.27 -23.54 4.43
C LEU A 180 -17.71 -23.61 2.96
N ALA A 181 -17.49 -22.52 2.24
CA ALA A 181 -17.60 -22.48 0.79
C ALA A 181 -16.20 -22.20 0.22
N ASP A 182 -15.57 -23.24 -0.27
CA ASP A 182 -14.27 -23.12 -0.93
C ASP A 182 -14.38 -22.37 -2.28
N GLY A 183 -13.34 -21.63 -2.65
CA GLY A 183 -13.32 -20.87 -3.89
C GLY A 183 -12.99 -21.71 -5.14
N HIS A 184 -12.52 -22.97 -4.97
CA HIS A 184 -11.91 -23.77 -6.04
C HIS A 184 -12.34 -25.24 -6.05
N ASP A 185 -13.52 -25.54 -5.52
CA ASP A 185 -14.07 -26.90 -5.43
C ASP A 185 -13.15 -27.89 -4.68
N GLY A 186 -12.39 -27.37 -3.70
CA GLY A 186 -11.51 -28.15 -2.85
C GLY A 186 -12.27 -29.20 -2.03
N LYS A 187 -11.59 -30.29 -1.70
CA LYS A 187 -12.15 -31.33 -0.85
C LYS A 187 -12.29 -30.85 0.59
N ILE A 188 -13.51 -30.83 1.10
CA ILE A 188 -13.82 -30.47 2.49
C ILE A 188 -13.97 -31.74 3.31
N VAL A 189 -13.20 -31.85 4.39
CA VAL A 189 -13.28 -32.92 5.40
C VAL A 189 -13.47 -32.29 6.76
N VAL A 190 -14.34 -32.87 7.59
CA VAL A 190 -14.51 -32.43 8.97
C VAL A 190 -14.06 -33.55 9.91
N VAL A 191 -13.14 -33.24 10.82
CA VAL A 191 -12.59 -34.13 11.82
C VAL A 191 -12.85 -33.54 13.21
N GLY A 192 -13.82 -34.09 13.93
CA GLY A 192 -14.27 -33.52 15.20
C GLY A 192 -14.89 -32.11 14.98
N ASP A 193 -14.26 -31.10 15.53
CA ASP A 193 -14.66 -29.69 15.47
C ASP A 193 -13.86 -28.86 14.44
N ARG A 194 -13.10 -29.54 13.56
CA ARG A 194 -12.19 -28.92 12.57
C ARG A 194 -12.61 -29.25 11.14
N PHE A 195 -12.76 -28.21 10.34
CA PHE A 195 -12.80 -28.30 8.88
C PHE A 195 -11.37 -28.28 8.32
N ILE A 196 -11.11 -29.13 7.33
CA ILE A 196 -9.89 -29.19 6.55
C ILE A 196 -10.31 -29.12 5.09
N VAL A 197 -9.86 -28.11 4.38
CA VAL A 197 -10.12 -27.93 2.94
C VAL A 197 -8.79 -28.02 2.20
N THR A 198 -8.71 -28.93 1.24
CA THR A 198 -7.52 -29.14 0.41
C THR A 198 -7.86 -29.05 -1.05
N GLY A 199 -7.00 -28.41 -1.83
CA GLY A 199 -7.19 -28.31 -3.27
C GLY A 199 -5.88 -28.11 -4.03
N THR A 200 -6.01 -28.10 -5.35
CA THR A 200 -4.90 -27.84 -6.27
C THR A 200 -5.45 -27.01 -7.42
N LEU A 201 -4.84 -25.84 -7.68
CA LEU A 201 -5.20 -25.00 -8.79
C LEU A 201 -4.73 -25.59 -10.12
N ALA A 202 -5.22 -25.07 -11.25
CA ALA A 202 -4.90 -25.58 -12.59
C ALA A 202 -3.40 -25.49 -12.94
N ASN A 203 -2.66 -24.55 -12.32
CA ASN A 203 -1.21 -24.42 -12.47
C ASN A 203 -0.39 -25.38 -11.60
N GLY A 204 -1.06 -26.25 -10.82
CA GLY A 204 -0.42 -27.23 -9.91
C GLY A 204 -0.21 -26.73 -8.49
N MET A 205 -0.51 -25.46 -8.18
CA MET A 205 -0.38 -24.91 -6.83
C MET A 205 -1.33 -25.60 -5.86
N LYS A 206 -0.77 -26.21 -4.84
CA LYS A 206 -1.54 -26.82 -3.76
C LYS A 206 -1.90 -25.78 -2.71
N TYR A 207 -3.11 -25.87 -2.17
CA TYR A 207 -3.53 -25.04 -1.06
C TYR A 207 -4.26 -25.84 -0.01
N GLU A 208 -4.20 -25.35 1.21
CA GLU A 208 -5.00 -25.85 2.32
C GLU A 208 -5.43 -24.71 3.22
N TRP A 209 -6.65 -24.79 3.71
CA TRP A 209 -7.09 -23.98 4.82
C TRP A 209 -7.87 -24.81 5.83
N GLN A 210 -7.72 -24.46 7.10
CA GLN A 210 -8.38 -25.13 8.21
C GLN A 210 -9.15 -24.11 9.03
N LEU A 211 -10.34 -24.53 9.51
CA LEU A 211 -11.12 -23.79 10.48
C LEU A 211 -11.44 -24.69 11.65
N LEU A 212 -10.99 -24.30 12.85
CA LEU A 212 -11.31 -24.97 14.11
C LEU A 212 -12.39 -24.17 14.83
N VAL A 213 -13.44 -24.89 15.32
CA VAL A 213 -14.52 -24.31 16.12
C VAL A 213 -14.35 -24.75 17.57
N GLN A 214 -14.17 -23.78 18.46
CA GLN A 214 -14.19 -23.98 19.90
C GLN A 214 -15.48 -23.40 20.48
N HIS A 215 -16.09 -24.05 21.46
CA HIS A 215 -17.31 -23.57 22.11
C HIS A 215 -17.25 -23.65 23.63
N ARG A 216 -18.10 -22.88 24.26
CA ARG A 216 -18.38 -23.01 25.71
C ARG A 216 -19.89 -23.16 25.92
N GLY A 217 -20.27 -24.09 26.77
CA GLY A 217 -21.69 -24.48 26.94
C GLY A 217 -22.25 -25.15 25.69
N GLY A 218 -23.45 -25.67 25.76
CA GLY A 218 -24.13 -26.32 24.65
C GLY A 218 -23.41 -27.52 24.02
N SER A 219 -23.61 -27.72 22.72
CA SER A 219 -23.04 -28.85 21.96
C SER A 219 -22.69 -28.48 20.53
N LEU A 220 -21.75 -29.23 19.93
CA LEU A 220 -21.44 -29.26 18.50
C LEU A 220 -21.81 -30.64 17.94
N ALA A 221 -22.33 -30.66 16.71
CA ALA A 221 -22.64 -31.91 15.99
C ALA A 221 -22.25 -31.73 14.49
N LEU A 222 -21.55 -32.70 13.94
CA LEU A 222 -21.31 -32.80 12.51
C LEU A 222 -22.57 -33.31 11.81
N VAL A 223 -23.03 -32.57 10.82
CA VAL A 223 -24.11 -32.97 9.91
C VAL A 223 -23.55 -33.05 8.50
N THR A 224 -23.63 -34.21 7.90
CA THR A 224 -23.22 -34.44 6.51
C THR A 224 -24.42 -34.85 5.70
N ASP A 225 -24.63 -34.20 4.59
CA ASP A 225 -25.52 -34.66 3.52
C ASP A 225 -24.69 -35.06 2.27
N THR A 226 -25.33 -35.34 1.18
CA THR A 226 -24.67 -35.83 -0.05
C THR A 226 -23.76 -34.79 -0.70
N THR A 227 -23.86 -33.52 -0.32
CA THR A 227 -23.16 -32.40 -0.99
C THR A 227 -22.42 -31.48 -0.03
N THR A 228 -22.80 -31.44 1.25
CA THR A 228 -22.25 -30.47 2.21
C THR A 228 -21.91 -31.09 3.54
N ALA A 229 -20.85 -30.58 4.16
CA ALA A 229 -20.52 -30.86 5.55
C ALA A 229 -20.65 -29.54 6.34
N ARG A 230 -21.46 -29.57 7.42
CA ARG A 230 -21.62 -28.42 8.31
C ARG A 230 -21.50 -28.82 9.77
N LEU A 231 -21.03 -27.93 10.61
CA LEU A 231 -21.10 -28.08 12.06
C LEU A 231 -22.35 -27.35 12.59
N GLU A 232 -23.25 -28.05 13.24
CA GLU A 232 -24.36 -27.46 13.97
C GLU A 232 -23.96 -27.27 15.42
N PHE A 233 -24.22 -26.08 15.95
CA PHE A 233 -24.03 -25.75 17.35
C PHE A 233 -25.37 -25.39 17.99
N LYS A 234 -25.57 -25.86 19.23
CA LYS A 234 -26.82 -25.64 19.94
C LYS A 234 -26.57 -25.17 21.35
N ASP A 235 -27.28 -24.13 21.78
CA ASP A 235 -27.29 -23.57 23.13
C ASP A 235 -25.89 -23.22 23.67
N CYS A 236 -24.99 -22.77 22.79
CA CYS A 236 -23.65 -22.33 23.16
C CYS A 236 -23.65 -20.96 23.81
N ASP A 237 -22.83 -20.79 24.86
CA ASP A 237 -22.59 -19.49 25.52
C ASP A 237 -21.63 -18.63 24.71
N ARG A 238 -20.69 -19.26 23.99
CA ARG A 238 -19.61 -18.63 23.23
C ARG A 238 -19.16 -19.55 22.09
N LEU A 239 -18.75 -18.93 20.98
CA LEU A 239 -18.04 -19.61 19.90
C LEU A 239 -16.71 -18.88 19.66
N THR A 240 -15.65 -19.64 19.39
CA THR A 240 -14.37 -19.12 18.93
C THR A 240 -13.97 -19.86 17.66
N LEU A 241 -13.65 -19.13 16.60
CA LEU A 241 -13.20 -19.67 15.33
C LEU A 241 -11.73 -19.32 15.14
N LEU A 242 -10.92 -20.30 14.75
CA LEU A 242 -9.52 -20.13 14.40
C LEU A 242 -9.32 -20.62 12.97
N ILE A 243 -8.84 -19.75 12.09
CA ILE A 243 -8.62 -20.07 10.67
C ILE A 243 -7.13 -19.90 10.36
N ALA A 244 -6.53 -20.88 9.71
CA ALA A 244 -5.20 -20.78 9.10
C ALA A 244 -5.25 -21.29 7.67
N ALA A 245 -4.38 -20.75 6.82
CA ALA A 245 -4.27 -21.13 5.42
C ALA A 245 -2.83 -21.11 4.93
N GLY A 246 -2.61 -21.71 3.78
CA GLY A 246 -1.34 -21.65 3.07
C GLY A 246 -1.36 -22.42 1.77
N THR A 247 -0.40 -22.07 0.91
CA THR A 247 -0.12 -22.77 -0.34
C THR A 247 1.25 -23.45 -0.28
N ASP A 248 1.62 -24.18 -1.32
CA ASP A 248 2.98 -24.70 -1.50
C ASP A 248 3.93 -23.68 -2.18
N TYR A 249 3.52 -22.41 -2.31
CA TYR A 249 4.35 -21.36 -2.91
C TYR A 249 5.66 -21.13 -2.15
N VAL A 250 6.75 -20.98 -2.90
CA VAL A 250 8.07 -20.55 -2.39
C VAL A 250 8.71 -19.56 -3.38
N PHE A 251 9.52 -18.63 -2.88
CA PHE A 251 10.30 -17.69 -3.69
C PHE A 251 11.51 -18.36 -4.37
N ASP A 252 11.27 -19.42 -5.15
CA ASP A 252 12.34 -20.21 -5.77
C ASP A 252 11.98 -20.64 -7.21
N TYR A 253 12.56 -19.93 -8.18
CA TYR A 253 12.37 -20.22 -9.60
C TYR A 253 12.83 -21.64 -9.99
N ALA A 254 13.91 -22.13 -9.39
CA ALA A 254 14.44 -23.46 -9.73
C ALA A 254 13.45 -24.59 -9.35
N LYS A 255 12.62 -24.33 -8.34
CA LYS A 255 11.52 -25.20 -7.92
C LYS A 255 10.20 -24.87 -8.65
N LYS A 256 10.23 -23.99 -9.64
CA LYS A 256 9.02 -23.46 -10.31
C LYS A 256 8.01 -22.90 -9.31
N TYR A 257 8.52 -22.28 -8.26
CA TYR A 257 7.75 -21.68 -7.15
C TYR A 257 6.93 -22.68 -6.31
N HIS A 258 7.17 -24.00 -6.42
CA HIS A 258 6.50 -25.02 -5.61
C HIS A 258 7.43 -25.58 -4.54
N GLY A 259 6.98 -25.57 -3.31
CA GLY A 259 7.66 -26.10 -2.13
C GLY A 259 6.97 -27.30 -1.51
N GLU A 260 7.01 -27.36 -0.19
CA GLU A 260 6.39 -28.43 0.59
C GLU A 260 4.86 -28.29 0.63
N ASP A 261 4.19 -29.43 0.78
CA ASP A 261 2.74 -29.48 1.00
C ASP A 261 2.36 -28.65 2.24
N PRO A 262 1.37 -27.75 2.16
CA PRO A 262 1.04 -26.81 3.25
C PRO A 262 0.45 -27.47 4.49
N HIS A 263 -0.01 -28.74 4.42
CA HIS A 263 -0.75 -29.42 5.49
C HIS A 263 -0.07 -29.37 6.87
N ALA A 264 1.21 -29.75 6.92
CA ALA A 264 1.93 -29.79 8.19
C ALA A 264 2.04 -28.41 8.84
N ARG A 265 2.30 -27.39 8.05
CA ARG A 265 2.42 -25.99 8.50
C ARG A 265 1.08 -25.43 8.95
N VAL A 266 0.03 -25.60 8.17
CA VAL A 266 -1.32 -25.09 8.48
C VAL A 266 -1.86 -25.76 9.74
N THR A 267 -1.69 -27.09 9.86
CA THR A 267 -2.07 -27.86 11.05
C THR A 267 -1.35 -27.37 12.31
N ALA A 268 -0.03 -27.16 12.22
CA ALA A 268 0.77 -26.67 13.35
C ALA A 268 0.32 -25.28 13.84
N LEU A 269 -0.06 -24.37 12.92
CA LEU A 269 -0.58 -23.06 13.28
C LEU A 269 -1.88 -23.14 14.08
N ILE A 270 -2.85 -23.94 13.61
CA ILE A 270 -4.12 -24.15 14.32
C ILE A 270 -3.89 -24.80 15.68
N ASP A 271 -3.06 -25.85 15.74
CA ASP A 271 -2.80 -26.58 16.99
C ASP A 271 -2.08 -25.72 18.04
N ALA A 272 -1.20 -24.83 17.61
CA ALA A 272 -0.54 -23.88 18.50
C ALA A 272 -1.51 -22.81 19.00
N ALA A 273 -2.37 -22.29 18.12
CA ALA A 273 -3.36 -21.27 18.47
C ALA A 273 -4.45 -21.84 19.41
N ALA A 274 -4.89 -23.07 19.17
CA ALA A 274 -5.91 -23.75 19.97
C ALA A 274 -5.54 -23.93 21.45
N LYS A 275 -4.23 -23.93 21.76
CA LYS A 275 -3.71 -24.03 23.15
C LYS A 275 -3.75 -22.70 23.90
N LYS A 276 -4.07 -21.59 23.21
CA LYS A 276 -4.14 -20.26 23.80
C LYS A 276 -5.60 -19.82 23.94
N SER A 277 -5.89 -19.02 24.96
CA SER A 277 -7.19 -18.34 25.04
C SER A 277 -7.29 -17.26 23.96
N PHE A 278 -8.51 -16.93 23.52
CA PHE A 278 -8.75 -15.81 22.60
C PHE A 278 -8.13 -14.49 23.12
N ALA A 279 -8.30 -14.20 24.43
CA ALA A 279 -7.70 -13.03 25.07
C ALA A 279 -6.16 -12.99 24.95
N LYS A 280 -5.50 -14.15 25.05
CA LYS A 280 -4.04 -14.26 24.89
C LYS A 280 -3.62 -14.02 23.43
N LEU A 281 -4.33 -14.64 22.48
CA LEU A 281 -4.10 -14.43 21.05
C LEU A 281 -4.28 -12.95 20.66
N LYS A 282 -5.36 -12.32 21.18
CA LYS A 282 -5.62 -10.88 20.97
C LYS A 282 -4.51 -10.01 21.55
N ALA A 283 -4.06 -10.28 22.78
CA ALA A 283 -3.00 -9.50 23.41
C ALA A 283 -1.67 -9.58 22.60
N GLU A 284 -1.31 -10.76 22.11
CA GLU A 284 -0.13 -10.95 21.26
C GLU A 284 -0.26 -10.23 19.91
N HIS A 285 -1.43 -10.31 19.28
CA HIS A 285 -1.76 -9.59 18.06
C HIS A 285 -1.62 -8.07 18.23
N VAL A 286 -2.30 -7.50 19.22
CA VAL A 286 -2.27 -6.06 19.48
C VAL A 286 -0.83 -5.58 19.78
N ALA A 287 -0.08 -6.33 20.58
CA ALA A 287 1.30 -5.98 20.92
C ALA A 287 2.23 -5.99 19.68
N ASP A 288 2.06 -6.95 18.76
CA ASP A 288 2.82 -6.99 17.51
C ASP A 288 2.44 -5.83 16.59
N PHE A 289 1.15 -5.64 16.34
CA PHE A 289 0.66 -4.58 15.45
C PHE A 289 1.10 -3.19 15.93
N GLN A 290 0.97 -2.92 17.22
CA GLN A 290 1.31 -1.62 17.80
C GLN A 290 2.81 -1.32 17.78
N LYS A 291 3.71 -2.28 17.66
CA LYS A 291 5.15 -2.02 17.44
C LYS A 291 5.40 -1.24 16.15
N LEU A 292 4.57 -1.43 15.14
CA LEU A 292 4.64 -0.71 13.86
C LEU A 292 3.73 0.52 13.88
N PHE A 293 2.47 0.34 14.23
CA PHE A 293 1.46 1.38 14.12
C PHE A 293 1.76 2.60 15.00
N ASN A 294 2.21 2.39 16.24
CA ASN A 294 2.46 3.47 17.21
C ASN A 294 3.76 4.27 16.94
N ARG A 295 4.53 3.93 15.92
CA ARG A 295 5.72 4.70 15.53
C ARG A 295 5.37 6.09 15.00
N VAL A 296 4.19 6.25 14.38
CA VAL A 296 3.74 7.53 13.84
C VAL A 296 2.37 7.89 14.40
N SER A 297 2.23 9.13 14.85
CA SER A 297 0.97 9.72 15.27
C SER A 297 0.73 11.01 14.48
N ALA A 298 -0.51 11.20 13.98
CA ALA A 298 -0.90 12.36 13.20
C ALA A 298 -2.12 13.04 13.83
N ASN A 299 -2.08 14.36 13.90
CA ASN A 299 -3.20 15.21 14.34
C ASN A 299 -3.16 16.50 13.50
N PHE A 300 -4.14 16.71 12.63
CA PHE A 300 -4.19 17.86 11.73
C PHE A 300 -5.18 18.94 12.21
N GLY A 301 -5.71 18.76 13.40
CA GLY A 301 -6.69 19.65 14.02
C GLY A 301 -7.92 18.91 14.54
N PRO A 302 -8.78 19.58 15.31
CA PRO A 302 -9.95 18.97 15.91
C PRO A 302 -11.09 18.82 14.91
N SER A 303 -11.76 17.66 14.92
CA SER A 303 -13.10 17.50 14.34
C SER A 303 -14.16 18.03 15.31
N THR A 304 -15.24 18.56 14.77
CA THR A 304 -16.40 18.94 15.59
C THR A 304 -17.12 17.70 16.16
N ALA A 305 -17.81 17.85 17.29
CA ALA A 305 -18.62 16.77 17.87
C ALA A 305 -19.66 16.21 16.87
N ALA A 306 -20.22 17.07 16.01
CA ALA A 306 -21.16 16.64 14.97
C ALA A 306 -20.49 15.76 13.89
N GLN A 307 -19.26 16.06 13.48
CA GLN A 307 -18.49 15.25 12.53
C GLN A 307 -18.14 13.88 13.13
N ILE A 308 -17.65 13.85 14.37
CA ILE A 308 -17.28 12.60 15.08
C ILE A 308 -18.51 11.68 15.28
N ALA A 309 -19.69 12.26 15.46
CA ALA A 309 -20.93 11.50 15.68
C ALA A 309 -21.46 10.81 14.40
N LEU A 310 -20.93 11.15 13.21
CA LEU A 310 -21.35 10.54 11.95
C LEU A 310 -20.68 9.17 11.74
N PRO A 311 -21.41 8.16 11.25
CA PRO A 311 -20.80 6.96 10.68
C PRO A 311 -19.82 7.32 9.56
N THR A 312 -18.79 6.50 9.35
CA THR A 312 -17.68 6.80 8.43
C THR A 312 -18.15 7.09 7.00
N ASP A 313 -19.10 6.33 6.49
CA ASP A 313 -19.71 6.52 5.17
C ASP A 313 -20.40 7.87 5.00
N GLN A 314 -21.06 8.37 6.06
CA GLN A 314 -21.70 9.69 6.08
C GLN A 314 -20.69 10.80 6.36
N ARG A 315 -19.72 10.55 7.26
CA ARG A 315 -18.68 11.51 7.65
C ARG A 315 -17.82 11.92 6.47
N LYS A 316 -17.40 10.94 5.62
CA LYS A 316 -16.61 11.24 4.43
C LYS A 316 -17.34 12.13 3.43
N LEU A 317 -18.65 11.93 3.23
CA LEU A 317 -19.45 12.77 2.33
C LEU A 317 -19.66 14.18 2.90
N ALA A 318 -19.82 14.30 4.20
CA ALA A 318 -19.94 15.60 4.87
C ALA A 318 -18.61 16.40 4.77
N ALA A 319 -17.45 15.72 4.74
CA ALA A 319 -16.14 16.36 4.60
C ALA A 319 -15.96 17.08 3.25
N LEU A 320 -16.69 16.72 2.19
CA LEU A 320 -16.68 17.43 0.91
C LEU A 320 -17.24 18.86 1.00
N THR A 321 -18.09 19.15 1.98
CA THR A 321 -18.69 20.47 2.17
C THR A 321 -18.07 21.23 3.32
N LYS A 322 -17.49 20.53 4.29
CA LYS A 322 -16.82 21.10 5.44
C LYS A 322 -15.64 20.21 5.83
N VAL A 323 -14.45 20.72 5.64
CA VAL A 323 -13.20 20.04 5.97
C VAL A 323 -13.25 19.42 7.37
N ASP A 324 -12.71 18.20 7.47
CA ASP A 324 -12.63 17.42 8.71
C ASP A 324 -11.19 16.95 8.93
N PRO A 325 -10.34 17.77 9.58
CA PRO A 325 -8.93 17.45 9.77
C PRO A 325 -8.68 16.12 10.51
N GLY A 326 -9.58 15.75 11.43
CA GLY A 326 -9.49 14.46 12.11
C GLY A 326 -9.81 13.27 11.20
N LEU A 327 -10.69 13.43 10.19
CA LEU A 327 -10.93 12.41 9.18
C LEU A 327 -9.74 12.29 8.22
N GLU A 328 -9.07 13.40 7.89
CA GLU A 328 -7.85 13.39 7.07
C GLU A 328 -6.69 12.69 7.80
N ALA A 329 -6.54 12.95 9.11
CA ALA A 329 -5.60 12.22 9.95
C ALA A 329 -5.94 10.73 10.07
N LEU A 330 -7.23 10.39 10.13
CA LEU A 330 -7.72 9.00 10.09
C LEU A 330 -7.37 8.34 8.75
N LEU A 331 -7.55 9.03 7.61
CA LEU A 331 -7.21 8.52 6.28
C LEU A 331 -5.71 8.23 6.15
N PHE A 332 -4.85 9.12 6.65
CA PHE A 332 -3.40 8.89 6.73
C PHE A 332 -3.07 7.61 7.53
N GLN A 333 -3.66 7.45 8.70
CA GLN A 333 -3.45 6.27 9.55
C GLN A 333 -4.09 5.00 8.96
N TYR A 334 -5.15 5.15 8.17
CA TYR A 334 -5.79 4.02 7.49
C TYR A 334 -4.86 3.40 6.44
N GLY A 335 -4.16 4.21 5.60
CA GLY A 335 -3.18 3.66 4.68
C GLY A 335 -2.03 2.94 5.40
N ARG A 336 -1.55 3.47 6.56
CA ARG A 336 -0.57 2.76 7.38
C ARG A 336 -1.13 1.43 7.94
N TYR A 337 -2.37 1.43 8.41
CA TYR A 337 -3.07 0.22 8.84
C TYR A 337 -3.13 -0.83 7.72
N LEU A 338 -3.55 -0.41 6.53
CA LEU A 338 -3.67 -1.30 5.38
C LEU A 338 -2.33 -1.91 4.99
N LEU A 339 -1.25 -1.12 4.95
CA LEU A 339 0.08 -1.61 4.60
C LEU A 339 0.60 -2.64 5.63
N ILE A 340 0.46 -2.37 6.94
CA ILE A 340 0.81 -3.32 8.00
C ILE A 340 -0.01 -4.61 7.89
N SER A 341 -1.27 -4.51 7.44
CA SER A 341 -2.19 -5.64 7.37
C SER A 341 -2.00 -6.50 6.11
N CYS A 342 -1.44 -5.96 5.02
CA CYS A 342 -1.31 -6.69 3.75
C CYS A 342 0.13 -6.95 3.29
N SER A 343 1.15 -6.39 3.96
CA SER A 343 2.56 -6.54 3.54
C SER A 343 3.48 -6.65 4.76
N ARG A 344 3.93 -7.85 5.06
CA ARG A 344 4.81 -8.16 6.19
C ARG A 344 5.94 -9.08 5.74
N PRO A 345 7.13 -9.01 6.38
CA PRO A 345 8.26 -9.88 6.05
C PRO A 345 7.88 -11.36 5.95
N GLY A 346 8.29 -12.01 4.88
CA GLY A 346 8.00 -13.42 4.58
C GLY A 346 6.66 -13.69 3.88
N GLY A 347 5.87 -12.65 3.62
CA GLY A 347 4.69 -12.67 2.73
C GLY A 347 5.00 -12.07 1.36
N LEU A 348 3.97 -11.98 0.52
CA LEU A 348 4.01 -11.32 -0.78
C LEU A 348 3.66 -9.82 -0.64
N PRO A 349 4.05 -8.97 -1.60
CA PRO A 349 3.68 -7.57 -1.57
C PRO A 349 2.18 -7.35 -1.83
N ALA A 350 1.70 -6.16 -1.49
CA ALA A 350 0.35 -5.71 -1.81
C ALA A 350 0.15 -5.69 -3.33
N ASN A 351 -0.85 -6.44 -3.83
CA ASN A 351 -1.29 -6.39 -5.22
C ASN A 351 -2.28 -5.22 -5.46
N LEU A 352 -2.95 -5.13 -6.61
CA LEU A 352 -3.91 -4.07 -6.92
C LEU A 352 -5.06 -3.93 -5.90
N GLN A 353 -5.38 -4.97 -5.15
CA GLN A 353 -6.38 -4.96 -4.08
C GLN A 353 -5.75 -5.19 -2.69
N GLY A 354 -4.43 -5.07 -2.57
CA GLY A 354 -3.68 -5.31 -1.36
C GLY A 354 -3.58 -6.81 -1.06
N LEU A 355 -4.41 -7.28 -0.16
CA LEU A 355 -4.54 -8.69 0.24
C LEU A 355 -5.97 -9.20 0.02
N TRP A 356 -6.93 -8.29 -0.14
CA TRP A 356 -8.36 -8.59 -0.09
C TRP A 356 -8.95 -8.76 -1.48
N ASN A 357 -9.68 -9.87 -1.67
CA ASN A 357 -10.38 -10.20 -2.90
C ASN A 357 -11.54 -11.15 -2.57
N ASP A 358 -12.68 -11.02 -3.23
CA ASP A 358 -13.82 -11.93 -3.06
C ASP A 358 -14.24 -12.63 -4.37
N ASN A 359 -13.34 -12.64 -5.37
CA ASN A 359 -13.63 -13.09 -6.72
C ASN A 359 -12.44 -13.85 -7.35
N ASN A 360 -12.70 -14.94 -8.08
CA ASN A 360 -11.69 -15.70 -8.83
C ASN A 360 -11.40 -15.12 -10.22
N ASN A 361 -12.16 -14.12 -10.64
CA ASN A 361 -11.86 -13.30 -11.83
C ASN A 361 -11.84 -11.83 -11.42
N PRO A 362 -10.84 -11.43 -10.60
CA PRO A 362 -10.77 -10.08 -10.09
C PRO A 362 -10.43 -9.08 -11.19
N PRO A 363 -10.81 -7.81 -11.02
CA PRO A 363 -10.41 -6.74 -11.92
C PRO A 363 -8.89 -6.72 -12.11
N TRP A 364 -8.46 -6.58 -13.38
CA TRP A 364 -7.04 -6.57 -13.76
C TRP A 364 -6.23 -7.73 -13.13
N HIS A 365 -6.88 -8.90 -12.94
CA HIS A 365 -6.26 -10.09 -12.34
C HIS A 365 -5.75 -9.89 -10.91
N CYS A 366 -5.99 -8.75 -10.26
CA CYS A 366 -5.29 -8.27 -9.06
C CYS A 366 -3.77 -8.35 -9.22
N ASP A 367 -3.27 -8.02 -10.41
CA ASP A 367 -1.87 -8.16 -10.78
C ASP A 367 -0.95 -7.20 -10.00
N TYR A 368 0.34 -7.36 -10.21
CA TYR A 368 1.33 -6.34 -9.88
C TYR A 368 1.50 -5.45 -11.10
N HIS A 369 0.82 -4.31 -11.09
CA HIS A 369 0.80 -3.37 -12.20
C HIS A 369 1.95 -2.38 -12.08
N ALA A 370 2.90 -2.39 -13.05
CA ALA A 370 4.23 -1.82 -12.89
C ALA A 370 4.40 -0.40 -13.46
N ASN A 371 3.33 0.22 -13.99
CA ASN A 371 3.42 1.58 -14.56
C ASN A 371 3.10 2.69 -13.57
N ILE A 372 2.62 2.36 -12.35
CA ILE A 372 2.38 3.26 -11.22
C ILE A 372 1.95 2.50 -9.95
N ASN A 373 1.09 1.47 -10.06
CA ASN A 373 0.28 0.98 -8.96
C ASN A 373 1.11 0.30 -7.86
N ILE A 374 1.92 -0.72 -8.20
CA ILE A 374 2.76 -1.37 -7.19
C ILE A 374 3.79 -0.40 -6.59
N GLN A 375 4.31 0.53 -7.38
CA GLN A 375 5.22 1.54 -6.86
C GLN A 375 4.52 2.42 -5.82
N MET A 376 3.31 2.89 -6.14
CA MET A 376 2.52 3.72 -5.23
C MET A 376 2.16 2.98 -3.93
N ASN A 377 1.94 1.67 -3.99
CA ASN A 377 1.68 0.86 -2.79
C ASN A 377 2.79 0.99 -1.74
N TYR A 378 4.02 1.24 -2.18
CA TYR A 378 5.19 1.28 -1.30
C TYR A 378 5.75 2.69 -1.05
N TRP A 379 5.20 3.74 -1.67
CA TRP A 379 5.64 5.12 -1.38
C TRP A 379 5.57 5.50 0.11
N PRO A 380 4.58 5.08 0.92
CA PRO A 380 4.55 5.42 2.34
C PRO A 380 5.48 4.56 3.20
N ALA A 381 6.00 3.43 2.71
CA ALA A 381 6.69 2.45 3.54
C ALA A 381 7.84 3.05 4.33
N GLU A 382 8.72 3.81 3.67
CA GLU A 382 9.88 4.40 4.34
C GLU A 382 9.49 5.64 5.15
N VAL A 383 8.86 6.65 4.50
CA VAL A 383 8.56 7.93 5.15
C VAL A 383 7.58 7.78 6.33
N ALA A 384 6.63 6.86 6.25
CA ALA A 384 5.67 6.59 7.33
C ALA A 384 6.16 5.55 8.35
N ASN A 385 7.50 5.28 8.42
CA ASN A 385 8.17 4.44 9.41
C ASN A 385 7.70 2.98 9.45
N LEU A 386 7.59 2.37 8.26
CA LEU A 386 7.15 1.00 8.03
C LEU A 386 8.10 0.24 7.09
N SER A 387 9.41 0.49 7.18
CA SER A 387 10.43 -0.09 6.29
C SER A 387 10.36 -1.62 6.20
N GLU A 388 9.97 -2.31 7.28
CA GLU A 388 9.80 -3.77 7.27
C GLU A 388 8.66 -4.21 6.34
N CYS A 389 7.64 -3.37 6.14
CA CYS A 389 6.52 -3.65 5.22
C CYS A 389 6.94 -3.51 3.74
N HIS A 390 8.12 -2.97 3.45
CA HIS A 390 8.66 -2.87 2.10
C HIS A 390 9.38 -4.16 1.65
N THR A 391 9.88 -4.96 2.59
CA THR A 391 10.69 -6.14 2.25
C THR A 391 10.00 -7.17 1.35
N PRO A 392 8.66 -7.43 1.44
CA PRO A 392 8.01 -8.34 0.52
C PRO A 392 8.14 -7.95 -0.96
N PHE A 393 8.23 -6.65 -1.25
CA PHE A 393 8.45 -6.18 -2.62
C PHE A 393 9.84 -6.58 -3.13
N PHE A 394 10.88 -6.45 -2.30
CA PHE A 394 12.24 -6.85 -2.67
C PHE A 394 12.35 -8.36 -2.85
N ASP A 395 11.78 -9.13 -1.92
CA ASP A 395 11.77 -10.60 -1.98
C ASP A 395 11.07 -11.09 -3.26
N LEU A 396 9.95 -10.49 -3.64
CA LEU A 396 9.26 -10.79 -4.89
C LEU A 396 10.17 -10.51 -6.08
N VAL A 397 10.70 -9.30 -6.21
CA VAL A 397 11.54 -8.90 -7.35
C VAL A 397 12.73 -9.85 -7.50
N GLU A 398 13.48 -10.12 -6.43
CA GLU A 398 14.61 -11.05 -6.46
C GLU A 398 14.20 -12.44 -6.96
N SER A 399 13.06 -12.95 -6.49
CA SER A 399 12.57 -14.27 -6.88
C SER A 399 12.17 -14.38 -8.35
N GLN A 400 11.72 -13.25 -8.96
CA GLN A 400 11.25 -13.21 -10.34
C GLN A 400 12.37 -12.97 -11.36
N LEU A 401 13.54 -12.44 -10.93
CA LEU A 401 14.65 -12.11 -11.85
C LEU A 401 15.02 -13.22 -12.84
N PRO A 402 15.13 -14.50 -12.43
CA PRO A 402 15.48 -15.56 -13.39
C PRO A 402 14.46 -15.73 -14.53
N ALA A 403 13.17 -15.64 -14.21
CA ALA A 403 12.10 -15.71 -15.21
C ALA A 403 12.09 -14.48 -16.11
N TRP A 404 12.25 -13.28 -15.54
CA TRP A 404 12.25 -12.03 -16.29
C TRP A 404 13.47 -11.92 -17.22
N ARG A 405 14.67 -12.32 -16.77
CA ARG A 405 15.87 -12.43 -17.63
C ARG A 405 15.64 -13.34 -18.82
N LYS A 406 15.04 -14.51 -18.59
CA LYS A 406 14.70 -15.46 -19.63
C LYS A 406 13.71 -14.89 -20.65
N ALA A 407 12.65 -14.23 -20.18
CA ALA A 407 11.65 -13.59 -21.02
C ALA A 407 12.26 -12.44 -21.85
N THR A 408 13.08 -11.59 -21.22
CA THR A 408 13.77 -10.48 -21.88
C THR A 408 14.74 -10.96 -22.95
N ALA A 409 15.54 -11.99 -22.63
CA ALA A 409 16.49 -12.58 -23.59
C ALA A 409 15.82 -13.26 -24.81
N ALA A 410 14.56 -13.62 -24.71
CA ALA A 410 13.79 -14.20 -25.81
C ALA A 410 12.99 -13.15 -26.62
N ALA A 411 12.90 -11.89 -26.12
CA ALA A 411 12.04 -10.89 -26.72
C ALA A 411 12.67 -10.17 -27.90
N GLU A 412 11.99 -10.15 -29.04
CA GLU A 412 12.39 -9.40 -30.26
C GLU A 412 12.52 -7.89 -29.99
N GLU A 413 11.72 -7.38 -29.05
CA GLU A 413 11.71 -5.96 -28.59
C GLU A 413 13.07 -5.50 -28.07
N PHE A 414 13.87 -6.40 -27.48
CA PHE A 414 15.13 -6.08 -26.81
C PHE A 414 16.37 -6.60 -27.55
N LYS A 415 16.29 -6.75 -28.88
CA LYS A 415 17.50 -6.96 -29.68
C LYS A 415 18.39 -5.72 -29.63
N THR A 416 19.68 -5.92 -29.49
CA THR A 416 20.70 -4.89 -29.62
C THR A 416 20.75 -4.32 -31.04
N ALA A 417 21.40 -3.17 -31.22
CA ALA A 417 21.48 -2.51 -32.54
C ALA A 417 22.11 -3.38 -33.64
N ASP A 418 22.93 -4.37 -33.28
CA ASP A 418 23.51 -5.34 -34.21
C ASP A 418 22.65 -6.63 -34.42
N GLY A 419 21.41 -6.60 -33.86
CA GLY A 419 20.40 -7.66 -34.05
C GLY A 419 20.57 -8.88 -33.15
N ARG A 420 21.47 -8.85 -32.17
CA ARG A 420 21.61 -9.93 -31.19
C ARG A 420 20.56 -9.80 -30.11
N PHE A 421 20.11 -10.91 -29.54
CA PHE A 421 19.29 -10.91 -28.32
C PHE A 421 20.09 -10.38 -27.13
N THR A 422 19.45 -9.63 -26.27
CA THR A 422 20.09 -9.10 -25.06
C THR A 422 20.65 -10.20 -24.18
N GLN A 423 21.81 -9.95 -23.58
CA GLN A 423 22.51 -10.87 -22.69
C GLN A 423 22.61 -10.35 -21.26
N ARG A 424 22.30 -9.08 -21.05
CA ARG A 424 22.44 -8.42 -19.74
C ARG A 424 21.13 -7.80 -19.32
N GLY A 425 20.80 -8.01 -18.05
CA GLY A 425 19.66 -7.38 -17.40
C GLY A 425 18.31 -8.00 -17.74
N PHE A 426 17.28 -7.29 -17.43
CA PHE A 426 15.90 -7.71 -17.56
C PHE A 426 14.97 -6.52 -17.84
N ALA A 427 13.84 -6.78 -18.46
CA ALA A 427 12.73 -5.87 -18.63
C ALA A 427 11.46 -6.46 -18.04
N ILE A 428 10.49 -5.61 -17.75
CA ILE A 428 9.21 -5.99 -17.11
C ILE A 428 8.08 -5.52 -18.02
N ARG A 429 7.03 -6.36 -18.16
CA ARG A 429 5.76 -5.92 -18.75
C ARG A 429 4.95 -5.15 -17.70
N THR A 430 3.97 -4.42 -18.17
CA THR A 430 3.09 -3.61 -17.30
C THR A 430 2.45 -4.43 -16.18
N SER A 431 2.17 -5.70 -16.44
CA SER A 431 1.52 -6.62 -15.50
C SER A 431 2.36 -7.85 -15.25
N HIS A 432 2.42 -8.32 -14.01
CA HIS A 432 3.07 -9.60 -13.69
C HIS A 432 2.40 -10.30 -12.50
N ASN A 433 2.65 -11.61 -12.40
CA ASN A 433 2.20 -12.50 -11.34
C ASN A 433 3.34 -12.86 -10.38
N ILE A 434 3.14 -13.87 -9.53
CA ILE A 434 4.14 -14.37 -8.56
C ILE A 434 4.96 -15.57 -9.06
N THR A 435 4.67 -16.09 -10.24
CA THR A 435 5.25 -17.32 -10.78
C THR A 435 6.05 -17.08 -12.08
N GLY A 436 6.63 -15.89 -12.22
CA GLY A 436 7.48 -15.50 -13.34
C GLY A 436 6.74 -14.96 -14.55
N GLY A 437 5.41 -15.01 -14.56
CA GLY A 437 4.60 -14.58 -15.69
C GLY A 437 4.44 -13.07 -15.76
N MET A 438 4.48 -12.58 -16.99
CA MET A 438 4.22 -11.18 -17.31
C MET A 438 3.17 -11.09 -18.43
N GLY A 439 2.38 -10.01 -18.42
CA GLY A 439 1.35 -9.79 -19.42
C GLY A 439 1.27 -8.33 -19.90
N TRP A 440 0.62 -8.15 -21.03
CA TRP A 440 0.36 -6.89 -21.68
C TRP A 440 1.62 -6.25 -22.31
N LYS A 441 1.65 -4.93 -22.44
CA LYS A 441 2.72 -4.15 -23.08
C LYS A 441 4.01 -4.19 -22.24
N TRP A 442 5.17 -4.20 -22.87
CA TRP A 442 6.42 -3.93 -22.17
C TRP A 442 6.41 -2.50 -21.61
N ASP A 443 6.53 -2.38 -20.30
CA ASP A 443 6.92 -1.13 -19.67
C ASP A 443 8.45 -1.14 -19.53
N LYS A 444 9.12 -0.59 -20.53
CA LYS A 444 10.58 -0.73 -20.68
C LYS A 444 11.34 -0.24 -19.44
N THR A 445 10.82 0.78 -18.77
CA THR A 445 11.48 1.42 -17.64
C THR A 445 10.96 0.97 -16.27
N ALA A 446 10.01 0.03 -16.23
CA ALA A 446 9.56 -0.51 -14.94
C ALA A 446 10.68 -1.16 -14.14
N ASN A 447 11.68 -1.81 -14.80
CA ASN A 447 12.87 -2.34 -14.13
C ASN A 447 13.66 -1.25 -13.39
N ALA A 448 13.85 -0.10 -14.01
CA ALA A 448 14.55 1.04 -13.44
C ALA A 448 13.72 1.71 -12.32
N TRP A 449 12.39 1.78 -12.49
CA TRP A 449 11.53 2.31 -11.43
C TRP A 449 11.49 1.41 -10.20
N TYR A 450 11.53 0.09 -10.38
CA TYR A 450 11.68 -0.84 -9.26
C TYR A 450 12.99 -0.62 -8.49
N CYS A 451 14.08 -0.31 -9.20
CA CYS A 451 15.38 0.01 -8.58
C CYS A 451 15.32 1.27 -7.67
N GLN A 452 14.41 2.22 -7.93
CA GLN A 452 14.20 3.35 -7.04
C GLN A 452 13.79 2.93 -5.63
N HIS A 453 12.91 1.92 -5.51
CA HIS A 453 12.50 1.36 -4.21
C HIS A 453 13.67 0.74 -3.45
N PHE A 454 14.56 0.03 -4.16
CA PHE A 454 15.77 -0.54 -3.57
C PHE A 454 16.71 0.56 -3.05
N TRP A 455 16.87 1.63 -3.81
CA TRP A 455 17.66 2.78 -3.38
C TRP A 455 17.02 3.52 -2.21
N ASP A 456 15.73 3.80 -2.27
CA ASP A 456 15.02 4.53 -1.21
C ASP A 456 15.07 3.79 0.12
N HIS A 457 14.91 2.48 0.13
CA HIS A 457 15.07 1.69 1.35
C HIS A 457 16.45 1.91 2.00
N TYR A 458 17.51 1.90 1.20
CA TYR A 458 18.85 2.25 1.71
C TYR A 458 18.92 3.71 2.15
N ALA A 459 18.41 4.64 1.37
CA ALA A 459 18.51 6.07 1.68
C ALA A 459 17.88 6.45 3.03
N PHE A 460 16.81 5.73 3.42
CA PHE A 460 16.15 5.92 4.72
C PHE A 460 16.78 5.11 5.87
N THR A 461 17.31 3.92 5.59
CA THR A 461 17.81 3.00 6.63
C THR A 461 19.32 3.10 6.86
N LEU A 462 20.07 3.43 5.81
CA LEU A 462 21.54 3.39 5.70
C LEU A 462 22.12 1.98 5.95
N ASP A 463 21.34 0.93 5.70
CA ASP A 463 21.81 -0.45 5.80
C ASP A 463 22.76 -0.79 4.63
N LYS A 464 24.06 -0.66 4.88
CA LYS A 464 25.12 -0.98 3.89
C LYS A 464 25.20 -2.48 3.55
N TYR A 465 24.72 -3.35 4.44
CA TYR A 465 24.67 -4.77 4.13
C TYR A 465 23.60 -5.04 3.07
N TYR A 466 22.41 -4.55 3.29
CA TYR A 466 21.33 -4.61 2.31
C TYR A 466 21.74 -3.96 0.96
N LEU A 467 22.33 -2.75 1.02
CA LEU A 467 22.78 -2.08 -0.19
C LEU A 467 23.76 -2.94 -0.99
N ARG A 468 24.74 -3.57 -0.32
CA ARG A 468 25.79 -4.36 -0.97
C ARG A 468 25.27 -5.68 -1.52
N THR A 469 24.39 -6.37 -0.77
CA THR A 469 24.00 -7.76 -1.07
C THR A 469 22.74 -7.85 -1.92
N THR A 470 21.86 -6.86 -1.86
CA THR A 470 20.54 -6.87 -2.49
C THR A 470 20.38 -5.74 -3.50
N ALA A 471 20.43 -4.48 -3.06
CA ALA A 471 20.08 -3.35 -3.92
C ALA A 471 21.11 -3.10 -5.05
N TYR A 472 22.39 -2.97 -4.71
CA TYR A 472 23.43 -2.62 -5.67
C TYR A 472 23.58 -3.61 -6.84
N PRO A 473 23.57 -4.94 -6.64
CA PRO A 473 23.63 -5.90 -7.75
C PRO A 473 22.49 -5.75 -8.75
N ILE A 474 21.25 -5.55 -8.28
CA ILE A 474 20.06 -5.41 -9.12
C ILE A 474 20.10 -4.07 -9.88
N MET A 475 20.45 -2.98 -9.19
CA MET A 475 20.61 -1.65 -9.80
C MET A 475 21.70 -1.67 -10.88
N LYS A 476 22.83 -2.32 -10.61
CA LYS A 476 23.93 -2.44 -11.58
C LYS A 476 23.51 -3.25 -12.81
N GLU A 477 22.88 -4.38 -12.62
CA GLU A 477 22.35 -5.20 -13.71
C GLU A 477 21.34 -4.43 -14.57
N THR A 478 20.48 -3.63 -13.94
CA THR A 478 19.51 -2.77 -14.64
C THR A 478 20.22 -1.65 -15.41
N CYS A 479 21.30 -1.06 -14.87
CA CYS A 479 22.13 -0.11 -15.61
C CYS A 479 22.81 -0.78 -16.82
N GLU A 480 23.31 -2.00 -16.68
CA GLU A 480 23.90 -2.77 -17.79
C GLU A 480 22.89 -3.05 -18.90
N PHE A 481 21.61 -3.31 -18.57
CA PHE A 481 20.54 -3.37 -19.56
C PHE A 481 20.42 -2.04 -20.32
N TRP A 482 20.39 -0.92 -19.63
CA TRP A 482 20.24 0.39 -20.28
C TRP A 482 21.49 0.84 -21.03
N GLU A 483 22.69 0.40 -20.68
CA GLU A 483 23.90 0.57 -21.52
C GLU A 483 23.71 -0.02 -22.91
N ASP A 484 23.08 -1.20 -23.00
CA ASP A 484 22.89 -1.92 -24.25
C ASP A 484 21.71 -1.41 -25.09
N HIS A 485 20.75 -0.70 -24.45
CA HIS A 485 19.47 -0.36 -25.09
C HIS A 485 19.21 1.13 -25.29
N LEU A 486 20.04 2.02 -24.74
CA LEU A 486 19.94 3.45 -25.04
C LEU A 486 20.37 3.74 -26.48
N LYS A 487 19.65 4.65 -27.13
CA LYS A 487 19.96 5.14 -28.47
C LYS A 487 20.72 6.43 -28.41
N THR A 488 21.82 6.54 -29.18
CA THR A 488 22.56 7.79 -29.34
C THR A 488 21.96 8.61 -30.47
N LEU A 489 21.63 9.86 -30.21
CA LEU A 489 21.18 10.84 -31.20
C LEU A 489 22.38 11.44 -31.96
N PRO A 490 22.13 12.10 -33.12
CA PRO A 490 23.21 12.72 -33.91
C PRO A 490 24.05 13.77 -33.18
N ASP A 491 23.51 14.40 -32.14
CA ASP A 491 24.18 15.38 -31.28
C ASP A 491 24.95 14.76 -30.10
N GLY A 492 24.96 13.42 -30.00
CA GLY A 492 25.62 12.66 -28.95
C GLY A 492 24.78 12.46 -27.68
N LYS A 493 23.56 12.95 -27.62
CA LYS A 493 22.65 12.72 -26.49
C LYS A 493 22.10 11.28 -26.51
N LEU A 494 21.75 10.79 -25.31
CA LEU A 494 21.17 9.47 -25.12
C LEU A 494 19.67 9.56 -24.89
N VAL A 495 18.91 8.68 -25.53
CA VAL A 495 17.47 8.55 -25.34
C VAL A 495 17.05 7.10 -25.16
N VAL A 496 15.97 6.88 -24.40
CA VAL A 496 15.24 5.62 -24.39
C VAL A 496 14.51 5.49 -25.73
N PRO A 497 14.79 4.45 -26.54
CA PRO A 497 14.16 4.32 -27.84
C PRO A 497 12.73 3.82 -27.72
N ASN A 498 11.86 4.34 -28.58
CA ASN A 498 10.46 3.89 -28.67
C ASN A 498 9.79 3.77 -27.31
N GLY A 499 9.90 4.86 -26.53
CA GLY A 499 9.31 5.00 -25.19
C GLY A 499 7.80 5.22 -25.26
N TRP A 500 7.13 5.05 -24.14
CA TRP A 500 5.69 5.21 -23.99
C TRP A 500 5.36 6.02 -22.75
N SER A 501 4.40 6.95 -22.86
CA SER A 501 3.82 7.59 -21.66
C SER A 501 2.54 6.87 -21.25
N PRO A 502 2.51 6.20 -20.10
CA PRO A 502 1.29 5.53 -19.66
C PRO A 502 0.10 6.50 -19.49
N GLU A 503 -1.11 6.18 -19.97
CA GLU A 503 -1.42 5.04 -20.84
C GLU A 503 -1.99 5.58 -22.15
N HIS A 504 -1.35 6.54 -22.77
CA HIS A 504 -1.82 7.24 -23.96
C HIS A 504 -0.69 7.72 -24.87
N GLY A 505 -1.10 8.35 -25.97
CA GLY A 505 -0.19 8.98 -26.93
C GLY A 505 0.63 8.00 -27.77
N PRO A 506 1.47 8.54 -28.65
CA PRO A 506 2.33 7.71 -29.47
C PRO A 506 3.55 7.21 -28.70
N ASP A 507 4.10 6.08 -29.13
CA ASP A 507 5.43 5.67 -28.75
C ASP A 507 6.44 6.49 -29.57
N GLU A 508 7.46 7.07 -28.91
CA GLU A 508 8.57 7.77 -29.58
C GLU A 508 9.86 7.69 -28.76
N ASP A 509 10.97 8.08 -29.39
CA ASP A 509 12.25 8.19 -28.68
C ASP A 509 12.23 9.32 -27.68
N GLY A 510 12.77 9.12 -26.48
CA GLY A 510 12.97 10.18 -25.51
C GLY A 510 11.71 10.69 -24.80
N VAL A 511 10.68 9.85 -24.66
CA VAL A 511 9.50 10.15 -23.81
C VAL A 511 9.95 10.47 -22.39
N SER A 512 9.46 11.58 -21.82
CA SER A 512 9.93 12.12 -20.52
C SER A 512 9.83 11.11 -19.40
N TYR A 513 8.71 10.38 -19.27
CA TYR A 513 8.54 9.29 -18.32
C TYR A 513 9.72 8.32 -18.30
N ASN A 514 10.10 7.84 -19.48
CA ASN A 514 11.19 6.88 -19.62
C ASN A 514 12.57 7.51 -19.35
N GLN A 515 12.80 8.73 -19.85
CA GLN A 515 14.06 9.46 -19.65
C GLN A 515 14.33 9.74 -18.18
N GLU A 516 13.31 10.21 -17.46
CA GLU A 516 13.38 10.59 -16.06
C GLU A 516 13.67 9.39 -15.14
N ILE A 517 13.04 8.25 -15.44
CA ILE A 517 13.25 7.02 -14.67
C ILE A 517 14.66 6.45 -14.90
N VAL A 518 15.18 6.46 -16.15
CA VAL A 518 16.54 6.00 -16.41
C VAL A 518 17.57 6.98 -15.82
N TRP A 519 17.28 8.28 -15.84
CA TRP A 519 18.12 9.26 -15.16
C TRP A 519 18.20 8.98 -13.64
N ASP A 520 17.07 8.72 -13.02
CA ASP A 520 16.96 8.39 -11.59
C ASP A 520 17.75 7.12 -11.24
N LEU A 521 17.61 6.05 -12.03
CA LEU A 521 18.40 4.84 -11.88
C LEU A 521 19.90 5.10 -11.89
N PHE A 522 20.39 5.83 -12.92
CA PHE A 522 21.81 6.10 -13.07
C PHE A 522 22.32 6.98 -11.92
N ASN A 523 21.55 7.98 -11.52
CA ASN A 523 21.88 8.85 -10.40
C ASN A 523 21.97 8.06 -9.08
N ASN A 524 21.01 7.18 -8.84
CA ASN A 524 20.96 6.37 -7.63
C ASN A 524 22.08 5.31 -7.60
N LEU A 525 22.47 4.73 -8.75
CA LEU A 525 23.62 3.84 -8.83
C LEU A 525 24.93 4.56 -8.49
N VAL A 526 25.11 5.80 -8.98
CA VAL A 526 26.28 6.61 -8.65
C VAL A 526 26.40 6.82 -7.15
N HIS A 527 25.29 7.20 -6.52
CA HIS A 527 25.26 7.38 -5.06
C HIS A 527 25.47 6.06 -4.29
N ALA A 528 24.94 4.94 -4.79
CA ALA A 528 25.12 3.64 -4.18
C ALA A 528 26.57 3.16 -4.24
N ALA A 529 27.23 3.35 -5.38
CA ALA A 529 28.66 3.03 -5.54
C ALA A 529 29.53 3.89 -4.61
N ASP A 530 29.24 5.20 -4.50
CA ASP A 530 29.92 6.11 -3.59
C ASP A 530 29.72 5.70 -2.12
N ALA A 531 28.49 5.35 -1.72
CA ALA A 531 28.18 4.91 -0.37
C ALA A 531 28.89 3.61 0.03
N LEU A 532 29.10 2.70 -0.95
CA LEU A 532 29.83 1.44 -0.77
C LEU A 532 31.34 1.58 -0.93
N GLY A 533 31.82 2.65 -1.60
CA GLY A 533 33.22 2.83 -1.99
C GLY A 533 33.69 1.76 -2.98
N THR A 534 32.86 1.39 -3.95
CA THR A 534 33.10 0.30 -4.90
C THR A 534 32.95 0.73 -6.35
N ASP A 535 33.47 -0.06 -7.30
CA ASP A 535 33.23 0.04 -8.74
C ASP A 535 33.41 1.45 -9.35
N LYS A 536 34.47 2.18 -8.89
CA LYS A 536 34.68 3.58 -9.27
C LYS A 536 34.65 3.80 -10.80
N GLU A 537 35.27 2.93 -11.58
CA GLU A 537 35.31 3.05 -13.05
C GLU A 537 33.90 2.92 -13.65
N TYR A 538 33.13 1.94 -13.18
CA TYR A 538 31.74 1.77 -13.61
C TYR A 538 30.85 2.93 -13.17
N ARG A 539 31.01 3.38 -11.93
CA ARG A 539 30.36 4.56 -11.38
C ARG A 539 30.58 5.81 -12.25
N ASP A 540 31.85 6.06 -12.63
CA ASP A 540 32.21 7.23 -13.46
C ASP A 540 31.62 7.10 -14.88
N LYS A 541 31.58 5.90 -15.46
CA LYS A 541 30.92 5.60 -16.73
C LYS A 541 29.42 5.92 -16.68
N ILE A 542 28.71 5.42 -15.67
CA ILE A 542 27.25 5.64 -15.52
C ILE A 542 26.96 7.13 -15.23
N ALA A 543 27.82 7.83 -14.49
CA ALA A 543 27.68 9.27 -14.29
C ALA A 543 27.77 10.03 -15.61
N ALA A 544 28.73 9.67 -16.51
CA ALA A 544 28.86 10.27 -17.82
C ALA A 544 27.64 9.98 -18.72
N MET A 545 27.11 8.76 -18.68
CA MET A 545 25.90 8.40 -19.43
C MET A 545 24.66 9.15 -18.90
N ARG A 546 24.52 9.30 -17.59
CA ARG A 546 23.46 10.12 -16.98
C ARG A 546 23.47 11.56 -17.51
N ASP A 547 24.65 12.16 -17.59
CA ASP A 547 24.82 13.55 -18.02
C ASP A 547 24.61 13.72 -19.54
N GLN A 548 24.66 12.62 -20.32
CA GLN A 548 24.33 12.58 -21.74
C GLN A 548 22.84 12.37 -22.03
N LEU A 549 22.04 11.92 -21.07
CA LEU A 549 20.59 11.75 -21.28
C LEU A 549 19.94 13.10 -21.67
N VAL A 550 18.96 13.02 -22.59
CA VAL A 550 18.10 14.18 -22.86
C VAL A 550 17.40 14.57 -21.57
N THR A 551 17.52 15.82 -21.18
CA THR A 551 16.94 16.37 -19.95
C THR A 551 15.49 16.81 -20.15
N PRO A 552 14.69 16.93 -19.08
CA PRO A 552 13.35 17.52 -19.12
C PRO A 552 13.34 18.88 -19.84
N GLN A 553 12.34 19.13 -20.69
CA GLN A 553 12.24 20.31 -21.53
C GLN A 553 10.98 21.11 -21.20
N ILE A 554 11.08 22.44 -21.39
CA ILE A 554 9.92 23.34 -21.27
C ILE A 554 9.36 23.60 -22.66
N GLY A 555 8.08 23.27 -22.86
CA GLY A 555 7.41 23.38 -24.13
C GLY A 555 6.83 24.77 -24.42
N LYS A 556 6.18 24.90 -25.57
CA LYS A 556 5.73 26.16 -26.17
C LYS A 556 4.70 26.95 -25.37
N TRP A 557 3.95 26.31 -24.44
CA TRP A 557 3.00 27.03 -23.58
C TRP A 557 3.44 27.06 -22.10
N GLY A 558 4.74 26.75 -21.86
CA GLY A 558 5.37 26.81 -20.53
C GLY A 558 5.27 25.52 -19.72
N GLN A 559 4.74 24.44 -20.28
CA GLN A 559 4.62 23.13 -19.64
C GLN A 559 5.95 22.38 -19.61
N LEU A 560 6.07 21.40 -18.70
CA LEU A 560 7.06 20.34 -18.81
C LEU A 560 6.59 19.36 -19.90
N GLN A 561 7.42 19.12 -20.93
CA GLN A 561 7.04 18.27 -22.06
C GLN A 561 6.89 16.82 -21.65
N GLU A 562 5.84 16.16 -22.15
CA GLU A 562 5.60 14.73 -21.97
C GLU A 562 6.31 13.89 -23.04
N TRP A 563 6.43 14.41 -24.25
CA TRP A 563 7.16 13.80 -25.35
C TRP A 563 8.37 14.65 -25.77
N MET A 564 9.35 14.03 -26.40
CA MET A 564 10.50 14.74 -26.94
C MET A 564 10.06 15.78 -28.02
N THR A 565 9.04 15.43 -28.80
CA THR A 565 8.38 16.35 -29.71
C THR A 565 7.34 17.17 -28.94
N ASP A 566 7.43 18.52 -28.96
CA ASP A 566 6.49 19.42 -28.29
C ASP A 566 5.08 19.33 -28.92
N ARG A 567 4.33 18.31 -28.51
CA ARG A 567 2.96 18.01 -28.97
C ARG A 567 1.90 18.09 -27.87
N ASP A 568 2.29 18.39 -26.64
CA ASP A 568 1.40 18.42 -25.49
C ASP A 568 0.20 19.34 -25.72
N ASN A 569 -0.97 18.87 -25.28
CA ASN A 569 -2.22 19.61 -25.41
C ASN A 569 -2.65 20.12 -24.03
N PRO A 570 -2.81 21.45 -23.82
CA PRO A 570 -3.25 22.00 -22.55
C PRO A 570 -4.67 21.58 -22.14
N ASN A 571 -5.44 21.01 -23.05
CA ASN A 571 -6.79 20.47 -22.77
C ASN A 571 -6.81 18.94 -22.59
N ASP A 572 -5.65 18.31 -22.48
CA ASP A 572 -5.56 16.89 -22.17
C ASP A 572 -5.66 16.67 -20.67
N HIS A 573 -6.77 16.07 -20.23
CA HIS A 573 -7.09 15.80 -18.83
C HIS A 573 -6.84 14.34 -18.45
N HIS A 574 -5.90 13.69 -19.12
CA HIS A 574 -5.57 12.27 -18.84
C HIS A 574 -5.24 12.04 -17.38
N ARG A 575 -5.60 10.86 -16.86
CA ARG A 575 -5.43 10.51 -15.45
C ARG A 575 -3.97 10.38 -15.01
N HIS A 576 -3.09 9.88 -15.90
CA HIS A 576 -1.67 9.78 -15.61
C HIS A 576 -0.95 11.12 -15.71
N THR A 577 0.05 11.31 -14.86
CA THR A 577 0.99 12.43 -14.85
C THR A 577 2.42 11.93 -14.98
N SER A 578 2.63 10.92 -15.83
CA SER A 578 3.87 10.14 -15.94
C SER A 578 5.11 11.00 -16.25
N HIS A 579 4.96 12.07 -17.05
CA HIS A 579 5.99 13.05 -17.37
C HIS A 579 6.39 13.95 -16.19
N LEU A 580 5.79 13.78 -15.02
CA LEU A 580 6.15 14.48 -13.79
C LEU A 580 6.87 13.57 -12.79
N PHE A 581 7.31 12.39 -13.24
CA PHE A 581 8.09 11.46 -12.41
C PHE A 581 9.31 12.16 -11.80
N ALA A 582 10.01 13.00 -12.56
CA ALA A 582 11.18 13.75 -12.10
C ALA A 582 10.92 14.66 -10.88
N VAL A 583 9.65 15.05 -10.63
CA VAL A 583 9.21 15.79 -9.45
C VAL A 583 8.92 14.82 -8.29
N TYR A 584 8.07 13.81 -8.55
CA TYR A 584 7.70 12.79 -7.60
C TYR A 584 7.30 11.48 -8.32
N PRO A 585 7.85 10.31 -7.93
CA PRO A 585 8.76 10.07 -6.80
C PRO A 585 10.23 10.39 -7.06
N GLY A 586 10.63 10.75 -8.27
CA GLY A 586 11.98 11.14 -8.64
C GLY A 586 12.49 12.37 -7.87
N THR A 587 13.74 12.75 -8.16
CA THR A 587 14.44 13.81 -7.43
C THR A 587 15.13 14.83 -8.34
N GLN A 588 14.97 14.68 -9.67
CA GLN A 588 15.66 15.50 -10.67
C GLN A 588 15.12 16.94 -10.69
N ILE A 589 13.81 17.13 -10.44
CA ILE A 589 13.15 18.44 -10.39
C ILE A 589 12.75 18.78 -8.96
N SER A 590 13.16 19.94 -8.49
CA SER A 590 12.74 20.47 -7.19
C SER A 590 12.57 21.99 -7.21
N ALA A 591 11.65 22.51 -6.38
CA ALA A 591 11.38 23.93 -6.26
C ALA A 591 12.62 24.75 -5.87
N SER A 592 13.56 24.17 -5.09
CA SER A 592 14.76 24.86 -4.63
C SER A 592 15.93 24.78 -5.60
N ARG A 593 16.12 23.66 -6.34
CA ARG A 593 17.31 23.43 -7.17
C ARG A 593 17.09 23.71 -8.65
N THR A 594 15.86 23.48 -9.14
CA THR A 594 15.49 23.62 -10.57
C THR A 594 14.18 24.42 -10.71
N PRO A 595 14.12 25.67 -10.23
CA PRO A 595 12.86 26.40 -10.11
C PRO A 595 12.12 26.61 -11.44
N ALA A 596 12.84 26.77 -12.56
CA ALA A 596 12.23 26.90 -13.88
C ALA A 596 11.51 25.62 -14.33
N LEU A 597 12.13 24.45 -14.12
CA LEU A 597 11.50 23.15 -14.42
C LEU A 597 10.35 22.86 -13.44
N ALA A 598 10.50 23.21 -12.15
CA ALA A 598 9.44 23.09 -11.18
C ALA A 598 8.21 23.94 -11.55
N GLN A 599 8.42 25.16 -12.04
CA GLN A 599 7.33 26.00 -12.54
C GLN A 599 6.67 25.38 -13.80
N ALA A 600 7.45 24.84 -14.72
CA ALA A 600 6.91 24.16 -15.90
C ALA A 600 6.13 22.89 -15.53
N ALA A 601 6.60 22.11 -14.56
CA ALA A 601 5.87 20.97 -14.01
C ALA A 601 4.53 21.39 -13.38
N LYS A 602 4.51 22.53 -12.66
CA LYS A 602 3.27 23.08 -12.12
C LYS A 602 2.30 23.47 -13.24
N VAL A 603 2.76 24.10 -14.30
CA VAL A 603 1.91 24.43 -15.47
C VAL A 603 1.30 23.17 -16.09
N SER A 604 2.08 22.10 -16.27
CA SER A 604 1.54 20.80 -16.72
C SER A 604 0.50 20.24 -15.77
N LEU A 605 0.78 20.27 -14.48
CA LEU A 605 -0.11 19.69 -13.45
C LEU A 605 -1.42 20.49 -13.33
N ASP A 606 -1.36 21.82 -13.41
CA ASP A 606 -2.53 22.69 -13.41
C ASP A 606 -3.42 22.42 -14.65
N ALA A 607 -2.82 22.17 -15.82
CA ALA A 607 -3.55 21.83 -17.04
C ALA A 607 -4.24 20.46 -16.94
N ARG A 608 -3.65 19.46 -16.24
CA ARG A 608 -4.30 18.18 -15.92
C ARG A 608 -5.51 18.37 -14.99
N GLY A 609 -5.50 19.33 -14.09
CA GLY A 609 -6.60 19.88 -13.29
C GLY A 609 -7.54 18.89 -12.62
N ILE A 610 -8.67 19.41 -12.14
CA ILE A 610 -9.82 18.62 -11.62
C ILE A 610 -11.00 18.87 -12.56
N PHE A 611 -11.34 17.89 -13.39
CA PHE A 611 -12.44 17.99 -14.34
C PHE A 611 -13.49 16.93 -14.07
N PRO A 612 -14.78 17.29 -14.01
CA PRO A 612 -15.87 16.35 -13.71
C PRO A 612 -15.97 15.17 -14.68
N ASP A 613 -15.62 15.40 -15.95
CA ASP A 613 -15.74 14.42 -17.03
C ASP A 613 -14.44 13.63 -17.28
N SER A 614 -13.38 13.90 -16.52
CA SER A 614 -12.11 13.17 -16.64
C SER A 614 -12.21 11.75 -16.05
N ASP A 615 -11.34 10.88 -16.51
CA ASP A 615 -11.15 9.52 -15.97
C ASP A 615 -10.25 9.49 -14.71
N VAL A 616 -9.95 10.65 -14.15
CA VAL A 616 -9.17 10.82 -12.91
C VAL A 616 -9.90 10.19 -11.73
N ARG A 617 -9.18 9.34 -10.99
CA ARG A 617 -9.70 8.57 -9.86
C ARG A 617 -8.72 8.63 -8.69
N GLU A 618 -8.94 7.79 -7.70
CA GLU A 618 -8.29 7.79 -6.39
C GLU A 618 -6.75 7.88 -6.45
N TRP A 619 -6.05 7.00 -7.18
CA TRP A 619 -4.58 7.03 -7.23
C TRP A 619 -4.03 8.25 -7.97
N SER A 620 -4.77 8.75 -8.97
CA SER A 620 -4.37 9.97 -9.67
C SER A 620 -4.38 11.18 -8.75
N PHE A 621 -5.41 11.31 -7.89
CA PHE A 621 -5.48 12.37 -6.89
C PHE A 621 -4.39 12.22 -5.83
N ALA A 622 -4.10 10.99 -5.40
CA ALA A 622 -3.01 10.72 -4.47
C ALA A 622 -1.63 11.11 -5.05
N TRP A 623 -1.37 10.77 -6.33
CA TRP A 623 -0.12 11.19 -6.99
C TRP A 623 -0.04 12.71 -7.13
N ARG A 624 -1.12 13.35 -7.56
CA ARG A 624 -1.17 14.82 -7.70
C ARG A 624 -1.01 15.54 -6.37
N THR A 625 -1.50 14.98 -5.26
CA THR A 625 -1.20 15.48 -3.91
C THR A 625 0.31 15.52 -3.66
N SER A 626 1.02 14.41 -3.93
CA SER A 626 2.47 14.35 -3.78
C SER A 626 3.21 15.32 -4.69
N LEU A 627 2.77 15.47 -5.94
CA LEU A 627 3.35 16.38 -6.91
C LEU A 627 3.22 17.85 -6.47
N TYR A 628 2.00 18.29 -6.09
CA TYR A 628 1.80 19.64 -5.59
C TYR A 628 2.58 19.89 -4.28
N ALA A 629 2.64 18.90 -3.39
CA ALA A 629 3.43 19.01 -2.16
C ALA A 629 4.93 19.26 -2.47
N ARG A 630 5.51 18.51 -3.44
CA ARG A 630 6.90 18.70 -3.91
C ARG A 630 7.13 20.05 -4.60
N LEU A 631 6.10 20.61 -5.21
CA LEU A 631 6.10 21.94 -5.80
C LEU A 631 5.78 23.05 -4.79
N ARG A 632 5.63 22.71 -3.49
CA ARG A 632 5.30 23.62 -2.38
C ARG A 632 3.96 24.34 -2.56
N ASP A 633 3.00 23.69 -3.22
CA ASP A 633 1.65 24.21 -3.43
C ASP A 633 0.66 23.48 -2.49
N ALA A 634 0.57 23.97 -1.27
CA ALA A 634 -0.19 23.35 -0.19
C ALA A 634 -1.69 23.27 -0.47
N GLU A 635 -2.25 24.36 -1.05
CA GLU A 635 -3.70 24.47 -1.26
C GLU A 635 -4.17 23.51 -2.37
N HIS A 636 -3.41 23.39 -3.47
CA HIS A 636 -3.73 22.41 -4.50
C HIS A 636 -3.48 20.98 -4.02
N ALA A 637 -2.43 20.72 -3.24
CA ALA A 637 -2.21 19.41 -2.64
C ALA A 637 -3.40 18.98 -1.76
N HIS A 638 -3.90 19.88 -0.91
CA HIS A 638 -5.06 19.63 -0.06
C HIS A 638 -6.35 19.49 -0.88
N ALA A 639 -6.54 20.28 -1.94
CA ALA A 639 -7.68 20.14 -2.84
C ALA A 639 -7.72 18.75 -3.51
N MET A 640 -6.56 18.17 -3.89
CA MET A 640 -6.48 16.81 -4.41
C MET A 640 -6.86 15.77 -3.35
N LEU A 641 -6.36 15.91 -2.12
CA LEU A 641 -6.73 15.05 -0.99
C LEU A 641 -8.24 15.05 -0.76
N GLN A 642 -8.87 16.22 -0.78
CA GLN A 642 -10.32 16.35 -0.58
C GLN A 642 -11.15 15.56 -1.61
N GLN A 643 -10.67 15.39 -2.84
CA GLN A 643 -11.35 14.59 -3.86
C GLN A 643 -11.51 13.12 -3.45
N LEU A 644 -10.65 12.60 -2.59
CA LEU A 644 -10.73 11.21 -2.14
C LEU A 644 -11.96 10.93 -1.27
N PHE A 645 -12.58 11.94 -0.67
CA PHE A 645 -13.81 11.73 0.10
C PHE A 645 -15.06 11.58 -0.77
N SER A 646 -14.96 11.80 -2.09
CA SER A 646 -16.10 11.60 -2.97
C SER A 646 -16.42 10.11 -3.15
N ALA A 647 -17.69 9.79 -3.38
CA ALA A 647 -18.14 8.43 -3.67
C ALA A 647 -17.61 7.87 -5.00
N ARG A 648 -16.98 8.72 -5.84
CA ARG A 648 -16.33 8.30 -7.10
C ARG A 648 -14.92 7.77 -6.89
N ASN A 649 -14.27 8.13 -5.78
CA ASN A 649 -12.84 7.91 -5.54
C ASN A 649 -12.56 7.01 -4.34
N THR A 650 -13.50 6.85 -3.40
CA THR A 650 -13.41 5.88 -2.31
C THR A 650 -14.76 5.23 -2.00
N CYS A 651 -14.69 3.99 -1.56
CA CYS A 651 -15.80 3.19 -1.12
C CYS A 651 -16.30 3.60 0.28
N GLU A 652 -17.36 2.97 0.77
CA GLU A 652 -17.91 3.21 2.10
C GLU A 652 -16.91 2.85 3.21
N ASN A 653 -16.13 1.78 3.02
CA ASN A 653 -15.07 1.35 3.94
C ASN A 653 -13.74 2.09 3.76
N LEU A 654 -13.72 3.17 2.97
CA LEU A 654 -12.55 3.98 2.60
C LEU A 654 -11.52 3.27 1.72
N PHE A 655 -11.78 2.10 1.18
CA PHE A 655 -10.96 1.58 0.10
C PHE A 655 -11.00 2.49 -1.13
N GLY A 656 -9.87 2.64 -1.81
CA GLY A 656 -9.78 3.36 -3.07
C GLY A 656 -10.70 2.79 -4.15
N LEU A 657 -11.19 3.64 -5.04
CA LEU A 657 -12.12 3.28 -6.11
C LEU A 657 -11.69 3.88 -7.43
N HIS A 658 -11.40 3.00 -8.41
CA HIS A 658 -10.96 3.41 -9.76
C HIS A 658 -11.98 3.15 -10.89
N PRO A 659 -13.27 2.95 -10.72
CA PRO A 659 -13.91 1.71 -10.32
C PRO A 659 -13.49 0.53 -11.22
N PRO A 660 -13.37 -0.72 -10.71
CA PRO A 660 -13.68 -1.13 -9.35
C PRO A 660 -12.59 -0.73 -8.33
N MET A 661 -12.58 -1.38 -7.15
CA MET A 661 -11.65 -1.11 -6.05
C MET A 661 -10.19 -1.34 -6.48
N GLN A 662 -9.35 -0.37 -6.18
CA GLN A 662 -7.89 -0.44 -6.15
C GLN A 662 -7.39 0.14 -4.82
N ILE A 663 -6.22 -0.31 -4.35
CA ILE A 663 -5.72 0.08 -3.02
C ILE A 663 -4.60 1.12 -3.08
N ASP A 664 -4.01 1.32 -4.23
CA ASP A 664 -2.84 2.17 -4.44
C ASP A 664 -3.07 3.63 -4.02
N GLY A 665 -4.25 4.19 -4.28
CA GLY A 665 -4.58 5.52 -3.79
C GLY A 665 -4.62 5.64 -2.27
N ASN A 666 -4.97 4.58 -1.54
CA ASN A 666 -4.89 4.57 -0.08
C ASN A 666 -3.45 4.70 0.44
N PHE A 667 -2.50 4.05 -0.24
CA PHE A 667 -1.09 4.15 0.10
C PHE A 667 -0.48 5.46 -0.42
N GLY A 668 -0.80 5.83 -1.66
CA GLY A 668 -0.34 7.06 -2.27
C GLY A 668 -0.72 8.31 -1.49
N ILE A 669 -1.96 8.40 -0.96
CA ILE A 669 -2.35 9.57 -0.17
C ILE A 669 -1.65 9.63 1.19
N THR A 670 -1.32 8.49 1.79
CA THR A 670 -0.52 8.45 3.01
C THR A 670 0.87 9.05 2.75
N ALA A 671 1.50 8.69 1.62
CA ALA A 671 2.76 9.29 1.19
C ALA A 671 2.58 10.79 0.85
N GLY A 672 1.50 11.16 0.14
CA GLY A 672 1.21 12.55 -0.23
C GLY A 672 1.06 13.46 0.99
N ILE A 673 0.34 13.04 2.01
CA ILE A 673 0.22 13.76 3.28
C ILE A 673 1.59 13.87 3.97
N ALA A 674 2.40 12.81 3.95
CA ALA A 674 3.75 12.87 4.51
C ALA A 674 4.61 13.90 3.75
N GLU A 675 4.53 13.97 2.41
CA GLU A 675 5.24 14.96 1.58
C GLU A 675 4.77 16.41 1.81
N MET A 676 3.50 16.61 2.20
CA MET A 676 3.03 17.95 2.61
C MET A 676 3.69 18.44 3.90
N LEU A 677 4.10 17.53 4.78
CA LEU A 677 4.63 17.84 6.10
C LEU A 677 6.15 17.72 6.18
N LEU A 678 6.75 16.72 5.51
CA LEU A 678 8.19 16.44 5.61
C LEU A 678 8.74 16.02 4.25
N GLN A 679 9.80 16.68 3.78
CA GLN A 679 10.54 16.29 2.58
C GLN A 679 12.02 16.11 2.88
N SER A 680 12.70 15.19 2.14
CA SER A 680 14.14 14.92 2.35
C SER A 680 14.90 14.52 1.08
N GLN A 681 14.29 14.66 -0.10
CA GLN A 681 14.88 14.26 -1.39
C GLN A 681 15.93 15.25 -1.91
N ALA A 682 15.88 16.50 -1.43
CA ALA A 682 16.79 17.54 -1.90
C ALA A 682 18.13 17.58 -1.13
N GLY A 683 18.48 16.55 -0.33
CA GLY A 683 19.71 16.51 0.47
C GLY A 683 19.63 17.37 1.75
N GLU A 684 18.43 17.74 2.14
CA GLU A 684 18.10 18.45 3.37
C GLU A 684 16.77 17.94 3.92
N ILE A 685 16.54 18.11 5.21
CA ILE A 685 15.25 17.83 5.86
C ILE A 685 14.43 19.11 5.81
N GLU A 686 13.37 19.15 5.02
CA GLU A 686 12.48 20.31 4.90
C GLU A 686 11.22 20.10 5.71
N LEU A 687 10.95 21.01 6.65
CA LEU A 687 9.86 20.97 7.61
C LEU A 687 8.67 21.77 7.06
N LEU A 688 7.46 21.17 7.12
CA LEU A 688 6.18 21.76 6.70
C LEU A 688 6.22 22.43 5.31
N PRO A 689 6.80 21.77 4.26
CA PRO A 689 6.98 22.41 2.95
C PRO A 689 5.67 22.82 2.26
N ALA A 690 4.56 22.15 2.58
CA ALA A 690 3.25 22.37 1.95
C ALA A 690 2.09 22.22 2.96
N LEU A 691 2.18 22.96 4.08
CA LEU A 691 1.13 22.96 5.11
C LEU A 691 -0.08 23.79 4.63
N PRO A 692 -1.28 23.17 4.47
CA PRO A 692 -2.47 23.90 4.00
C PRO A 692 -3.11 24.76 5.08
N THR A 693 -3.88 25.77 4.66
CA THR A 693 -4.59 26.68 5.56
C THR A 693 -5.67 25.96 6.39
N GLU A 694 -6.17 24.85 5.93
CA GLU A 694 -7.14 23.99 6.62
C GLU A 694 -6.58 23.26 7.84
N TRP A 695 -5.25 23.20 7.96
CA TRP A 695 -4.55 22.62 9.12
C TRP A 695 -3.84 23.71 9.95
N PRO A 696 -4.57 24.66 10.56
CA PRO A 696 -3.95 25.78 11.24
C PRO A 696 -3.16 25.35 12.48
N THR A 697 -3.51 24.24 13.10
CA THR A 697 -2.85 23.72 14.30
C THR A 697 -2.82 22.20 14.24
N GLY A 698 -1.66 21.61 14.52
CA GLY A 698 -1.54 20.17 14.48
C GLY A 698 -0.16 19.67 14.88
N SER A 699 0.03 18.37 14.72
CA SER A 699 1.30 17.70 14.95
C SER A 699 1.40 16.40 14.18
N ILE A 700 2.62 16.05 13.81
CA ILE A 700 2.96 14.71 13.34
C ILE A 700 4.22 14.24 14.06
N THR A 701 4.26 12.96 14.43
CA THR A 701 5.42 12.39 15.13
C THR A 701 5.91 11.15 14.45
N GLY A 702 7.24 10.97 14.40
CA GLY A 702 7.87 9.72 14.01
C GLY A 702 7.96 9.46 12.51
N LEU A 703 7.76 10.47 11.63
CA LEU A 703 8.08 10.34 10.22
C LEU A 703 9.57 10.10 10.02
N ARG A 704 9.93 9.42 8.93
CA ARG A 704 11.32 9.18 8.58
C ARG A 704 11.78 10.14 7.48
N ALA A 705 13.04 10.52 7.55
CA ALA A 705 13.74 11.27 6.51
C ALA A 705 14.95 10.49 6.02
N ARG A 706 15.32 10.69 4.74
CA ARG A 706 16.55 10.12 4.16
C ARG A 706 17.76 10.54 4.99
N GLY A 707 18.80 9.72 4.98
CA GLY A 707 19.97 9.91 5.82
C GLY A 707 19.82 9.33 7.23
N GLY A 708 18.76 8.53 7.47
CA GLY A 708 18.59 7.80 8.74
C GLY A 708 18.01 8.61 9.89
N TYR A 709 17.19 9.62 9.59
CA TYR A 709 16.57 10.47 10.61
C TYR A 709 15.11 10.13 10.87
N GLU A 710 14.63 10.46 12.08
CA GLU A 710 13.23 10.45 12.51
C GLU A 710 12.85 11.88 12.91
N VAL A 711 11.70 12.37 12.40
CA VAL A 711 11.28 13.75 12.56
C VAL A 711 9.87 13.81 13.15
N SER A 712 9.67 14.77 14.06
CA SER A 712 8.37 15.12 14.63
C SER A 712 8.20 16.62 14.59
N GLU A 713 6.97 17.07 14.30
CA GLU A 713 6.66 18.48 14.08
C GLU A 713 5.36 18.86 14.80
N THR A 714 5.33 20.10 15.32
CA THR A 714 4.14 20.72 15.89
C THR A 714 4.01 22.12 15.33
N TRP A 715 2.81 22.49 14.94
CA TRP A 715 2.52 23.80 14.38
C TRP A 715 1.26 24.42 14.99
N GLU A 716 1.22 25.74 15.03
CA GLU A 716 0.08 26.56 15.45
C GLU A 716 -0.04 27.78 14.54
N ASN A 717 -1.27 28.18 14.23
CA ASN A 717 -1.58 29.29 13.34
C ASN A 717 -0.82 29.19 11.98
N GLY A 718 -0.73 27.97 11.44
CA GLY A 718 -0.04 27.70 10.17
C GLY A 718 1.49 27.83 10.21
N LYS A 719 2.10 27.86 11.40
CA LYS A 719 3.55 28.04 11.58
C LYS A 719 4.15 26.98 12.48
N LEU A 720 5.37 26.55 12.16
CA LEU A 720 6.13 25.66 13.00
C LEU A 720 6.28 26.27 14.40
N VAL A 721 5.96 25.49 15.43
CA VAL A 721 6.22 25.82 16.84
C VAL A 721 7.48 25.10 17.28
N SER A 722 7.58 23.81 16.97
CA SER A 722 8.74 23.01 17.31
C SER A 722 8.89 21.82 16.37
N ALA A 723 10.12 21.41 16.14
CA ALA A 723 10.45 20.14 15.52
C ALA A 723 11.45 19.36 16.38
N MET A 724 11.38 18.04 16.32
CA MET A 724 12.39 17.15 16.86
C MET A 724 13.01 16.35 15.72
N VAL A 725 14.34 16.45 15.58
CA VAL A 725 15.10 15.64 14.63
C VAL A 725 15.94 14.67 15.45
N LYS A 726 15.73 13.37 15.25
CA LYS A 726 16.46 12.29 15.89
C LYS A 726 17.29 11.54 14.85
N ASN A 727 18.58 11.44 15.06
CA ASN A 727 19.42 10.56 14.26
C ASN A 727 19.24 9.11 14.72
N VAL A 728 18.70 8.26 13.85
CA VAL A 728 18.50 6.82 14.14
C VAL A 728 19.69 5.99 13.68
N SER A 729 20.20 6.26 12.46
CA SER A 729 21.28 5.50 11.84
C SER A 729 22.20 6.36 10.96
N GLY A 730 21.98 7.69 10.93
CA GLY A 730 22.69 8.61 10.05
C GLY A 730 24.16 8.84 10.40
N THR A 731 24.89 9.44 9.46
CA THR A 731 26.31 9.80 9.62
C THR A 731 26.56 10.93 10.62
N GLY A 732 25.52 11.72 10.94
CA GLY A 732 25.56 12.86 11.85
C GLY A 732 25.27 14.19 11.18
N GLU A 733 25.71 14.39 9.95
CA GLU A 733 25.59 15.66 9.23
C GLU A 733 24.35 15.69 8.34
N THR A 734 23.54 16.75 8.44
CA THR A 734 22.40 17.05 7.56
C THR A 734 22.09 18.53 7.61
N ASN A 735 21.35 19.02 6.62
CA ASN A 735 20.73 20.35 6.67
C ASN A 735 19.26 20.24 7.06
N VAL A 736 18.77 21.21 7.82
CA VAL A 736 17.35 21.34 8.16
C VAL A 736 16.85 22.68 7.63
N ARG A 737 15.77 22.64 6.86
CA ARG A 737 15.10 23.82 6.27
C ARG A 737 13.73 24.02 6.90
N TYR A 738 13.38 25.27 7.13
CA TYR A 738 12.00 25.72 7.36
C TYR A 738 11.79 27.06 6.65
N GLY A 739 10.93 27.08 5.64
CA GLY A 739 10.79 28.20 4.73
C GLY A 739 12.13 28.55 4.04
N ASP A 740 12.57 29.79 4.18
CA ASP A 740 13.86 30.26 3.61
C ASP A 740 15.07 30.01 4.53
N GLN A 741 14.83 29.61 5.78
CA GLN A 741 15.89 29.36 6.75
C GLN A 741 16.48 27.96 6.56
N VAL A 742 17.81 27.85 6.57
CA VAL A 742 18.54 26.58 6.52
C VAL A 742 19.64 26.60 7.56
N ILE A 743 19.71 25.54 8.35
CA ILE A 743 20.83 25.32 9.28
C ILE A 743 21.54 24.01 8.97
N ALA A 744 22.84 23.97 9.18
CA ALA A 744 23.58 22.73 9.24
C ALA A 744 23.39 22.10 10.64
N LEU A 745 23.07 20.82 10.67
CA LEU A 745 22.88 20.06 11.89
C LEU A 745 23.91 18.91 11.94
N ASP A 746 24.78 18.94 12.95
CA ASP A 746 25.63 17.79 13.31
C ASP A 746 25.01 17.09 14.52
N LEU A 747 24.48 15.90 14.28
CA LEU A 747 23.70 15.14 15.26
C LEU A 747 24.20 13.69 15.31
N PRO A 748 25.05 13.32 16.29
CA PRO A 748 25.56 11.95 16.38
C PRO A 748 24.43 10.88 16.45
N PRO A 749 24.69 9.64 16.00
CA PRO A 749 23.72 8.55 16.07
C PRO A 749 23.11 8.37 17.47
N GLY A 750 21.79 8.16 17.52
CA GLY A 750 21.02 8.00 18.75
C GLY A 750 20.70 9.32 19.48
N LYS A 751 21.16 10.48 19.00
CA LYS A 751 20.86 11.79 19.59
C LYS A 751 19.64 12.44 18.96
N THR A 752 19.05 13.36 19.72
CA THR A 752 17.89 14.17 19.31
C THR A 752 18.19 15.65 19.52
N LYS A 753 17.83 16.47 18.56
CA LYS A 753 17.82 17.93 18.63
C LYS A 753 16.38 18.42 18.56
N SER A 754 16.01 19.31 19.49
CA SER A 754 14.76 20.08 19.38
C SER A 754 15.07 21.42 18.73
N LEU A 755 14.21 21.85 17.83
CA LEU A 755 14.29 23.10 17.09
C LEU A 755 12.99 23.89 17.30
N ASN A 756 13.12 25.21 17.43
CA ASN A 756 11.98 26.14 17.40
C ASN A 756 11.72 26.66 15.97
N ALA A 757 10.81 27.61 15.80
CA ALA A 757 10.51 28.23 14.50
C ALA A 757 11.70 28.99 13.87
N ALA A 758 12.70 29.39 14.66
CA ALA A 758 13.95 29.99 14.17
C ALA A 758 15.05 28.97 13.92
N LEU A 759 14.74 27.69 14.00
CA LEU A 759 15.66 26.53 13.89
C LEU A 759 16.81 26.55 14.92
N GLU A 760 16.57 27.10 16.11
CA GLU A 760 17.50 27.20 17.23
C GLU A 760 17.36 26.04 18.22
#